data_02dcd1464fbedded53ce0cef3a82a045
#
_entry.id   02dcd1464fbedded53ce0cef3a82a045
#
_cell.length_a   1.000
_cell.length_b   1.000
_cell.length_c   1.000
_cell.angle_alpha   90.00
_cell.angle_beta   90.00
_cell.angle_gamma   90.00
#
_symmetry.space_group_name_H-M   'P 1'
#
loop_
_entity.id
_entity.type
_entity.pdbx_description
1 polymer ?
#
loop_
_entity_poly.entity_id
_entity_poly.type
_entity_poly.pdbx_seq_one_letter_code
_entity_poly.pdbx_strand_id
1 'polypeptide(L)'
;MNKALFFVLGILFPCMVWADVTFTSGKKVKVNLPVEESEVVHTAFDIFKKDFQRVFDADVVRAKKAHVIIGTIGQGSEAEKKLSSQTLNELKSHREAFALQVKEGKIYIVGSDKRGTAYGILELSRLIGVSPWEWWADSPVKQKETFTLKEGFSMLEYPSVKHRGIFINDEDWGLMPWSGKTYEPSDRPGNIGPKTHARIFELLLRLRANTFWPAMHGCSVPFYLVEGNKEMADKYGIYVGTSHCEPMVRNTNGEWKRNERGSYDYVHNRDSVLKFWRERVTELAGSDNIYTLGIRGEHDSKMLGANTVEEQKAAIANVLKDQRKMIAELVNPDVEQVSQVFIPYKEVLDVYNAGLEVPEDVSLMWCDDNYGYIRHFPTKEEAARKGGNGVYYHVSYWGRPHDYLWISTCHPGLLYTQMKMVYNKGARDMWILNVGDIKPAEYQIELFMDMGWDINAIENNERGLEKHLFDWLEREFGTSMAREVLPLLNEYYRLAYIRKPEFMGNTRTEEKDPAFKVVKDLPWSKEEIETRLKEYTTLSDKVIGLSKEVPADKQLVWYQLVEYPLRGAAEMNKKHLYAQLARHGLAKWEQSDEAFHTIVAMTEKYNTMNHGKWNKMMDYQPRNLAVYHQVPRTQVEEPLVEKKTPLCMLNGKDYISYQGIQPVCYGMGYQRGAIHVEKGTSVTYEVNTTLPDSVDIIVALAPNHPVEGKQLRYAISVNGEEPQVVDYHTEGRSEEWKMNVLSNQAFRTTQHKVSGSNSLKLTITALDEGVVIDQLKIMNK
;
A
#
# COMPACT_ATOMS: atom_id res chain seq x y z
N MET A 1 22.24 -81.44 -32.29
CA MET A 1 21.04 -80.64 -32.33
C MET A 1 20.59 -80.45 -30.86
N ASN A 2 21.00 -79.38 -30.17
CA ASN A 2 20.53 -79.02 -28.85
C ASN A 2 19.94 -77.63 -28.86
N LYS A 3 18.63 -77.57 -28.67
CA LYS A 3 17.88 -76.30 -28.50
C LYS A 3 18.08 -75.78 -27.06
N ALA A 4 18.78 -74.68 -26.87
CA ALA A 4 18.83 -73.97 -25.63
C ALA A 4 17.61 -73.04 -25.55
N LEU A 5 16.80 -73.21 -24.48
CA LEU A 5 15.63 -72.40 -24.11
C LEU A 5 16.10 -71.27 -23.21
N PHE A 6 16.11 -69.99 -23.71
CA PHE A 6 16.33 -68.83 -22.88
C PHE A 6 15.03 -68.45 -22.21
N PHE A 7 14.95 -68.59 -20.88
CA PHE A 7 13.94 -67.98 -20.05
C PHE A 7 14.34 -66.54 -19.74
N VAL A 8 13.65 -65.57 -20.31
CA VAL A 8 13.74 -64.15 -19.90
C VAL A 8 12.82 -63.97 -18.71
N LEU A 9 13.40 -63.87 -17.51
CA LEU A 9 12.70 -63.43 -16.30
C LEU A 9 12.47 -61.92 -16.41
N GLY A 10 11.28 -61.51 -16.83
CA GLY A 10 10.84 -60.13 -16.76
C GLY A 10 10.62 -59.75 -15.29
N ILE A 11 11.54 -58.99 -14.71
CA ILE A 11 11.34 -58.36 -13.41
C ILE A 11 10.33 -57.24 -13.65
N LEU A 12 9.06 -57.48 -13.34
CA LEU A 12 8.03 -56.46 -13.19
C LEU A 12 8.35 -55.69 -11.93
N PHE A 13 9.06 -54.54 -12.08
CA PHE A 13 9.02 -53.53 -11.05
C PHE A 13 7.59 -52.95 -11.01
N PRO A 14 6.86 -53.07 -9.90
CA PRO A 14 5.60 -52.38 -9.77
C PRO A 14 5.92 -50.90 -9.82
N CYS A 15 5.62 -50.21 -10.93
CA CYS A 15 5.49 -48.76 -10.92
C CYS A 15 4.42 -48.44 -9.87
N MET A 16 4.82 -48.06 -8.66
CA MET A 16 3.90 -47.43 -7.70
C MET A 16 3.45 -46.12 -8.33
N VAL A 17 2.32 -46.13 -9.01
CA VAL A 17 1.63 -44.90 -9.43
C VAL A 17 1.04 -44.30 -8.18
N TRP A 18 1.70 -43.30 -7.64
CA TRP A 18 1.18 -42.51 -6.51
C TRP A 18 -0.04 -41.72 -7.00
N ALA A 19 -1.04 -41.60 -6.14
CA ALA A 19 -2.30 -40.96 -6.48
C ALA A 19 -2.27 -39.45 -6.18
N ASP A 20 -2.93 -38.68 -7.02
CA ASP A 20 -3.27 -37.28 -6.75
C ASP A 20 -4.03 -37.17 -5.42
N VAL A 21 -3.94 -36.02 -4.75
CA VAL A 21 -4.76 -35.72 -3.56
C VAL A 21 -5.99 -34.93 -3.98
N THR A 22 -7.16 -35.52 -3.80
CA THR A 22 -8.44 -34.90 -4.14
C THR A 22 -9.29 -34.66 -2.89
N PHE A 23 -9.68 -33.41 -2.69
CA PHE A 23 -10.73 -33.01 -1.76
C PHE A 23 -12.08 -33.11 -2.45
N THR A 24 -13.08 -33.63 -1.74
CA THR A 24 -14.42 -33.88 -2.30
C THR A 24 -15.47 -33.36 -1.33
N SER A 25 -16.51 -32.72 -1.85
CA SER A 25 -17.67 -32.27 -1.06
C SER A 25 -18.25 -33.40 -0.18
N GLY A 26 -18.58 -33.07 1.05
CA GLY A 26 -19.10 -34.00 2.06
C GLY A 26 -18.06 -34.99 2.63
N LYS A 27 -16.81 -35.02 2.15
CA LYS A 27 -15.78 -35.96 2.63
C LYS A 27 -14.80 -35.28 3.58
N LYS A 28 -14.71 -35.83 4.80
CA LYS A 28 -13.76 -35.35 5.82
C LYS A 28 -12.31 -35.49 5.39
N VAL A 29 -11.51 -34.46 5.67
CA VAL A 29 -10.06 -34.46 5.50
C VAL A 29 -9.37 -34.70 6.84
N LYS A 30 -8.40 -35.62 6.85
CA LYS A 30 -7.55 -35.91 8.01
C LYS A 30 -6.25 -35.13 7.89
N VAL A 31 -5.91 -34.40 8.96
CA VAL A 31 -4.70 -33.59 9.07
C VAL A 31 -3.88 -34.04 10.27
N ASN A 32 -2.58 -34.28 10.05
CA ASN A 32 -1.61 -34.47 11.11
C ASN A 32 -0.94 -33.12 11.40
N LEU A 33 -1.29 -32.55 12.54
CA LEU A 33 -0.71 -31.33 13.09
C LEU A 33 -0.24 -31.64 14.51
N PRO A 34 1.07 -31.55 14.83
CA PRO A 34 1.59 -31.76 16.18
C PRO A 34 0.92 -30.82 17.18
N VAL A 35 0.76 -31.29 18.42
CA VAL A 35 0.13 -30.52 19.51
C VAL A 35 1.08 -29.43 20.01
N GLU A 36 2.36 -29.68 19.89
CA GLU A 36 3.46 -28.81 20.35
C GLU A 36 3.72 -27.62 19.43
N GLU A 37 3.05 -27.55 18.28
CA GLU A 37 3.17 -26.40 17.37
C GLU A 37 2.73 -25.10 18.04
N SER A 38 3.26 -23.99 17.57
CA SER A 38 2.98 -22.67 18.11
C SER A 38 1.51 -22.26 17.91
N GLU A 39 1.03 -21.33 18.76
CA GLU A 39 -0.36 -20.88 18.73
C GLU A 39 -0.78 -20.30 17.36
N VAL A 40 0.11 -19.58 16.66
CA VAL A 40 -0.20 -19.05 15.32
C VAL A 40 -0.43 -20.17 14.31
N VAL A 41 0.28 -21.30 14.41
CA VAL A 41 0.06 -22.45 13.53
C VAL A 41 -1.29 -23.09 13.80
N HIS A 42 -1.68 -23.22 15.08
CA HIS A 42 -3.01 -23.69 15.45
C HIS A 42 -4.11 -22.72 14.99
N THR A 43 -3.88 -21.41 15.08
CA THR A 43 -4.79 -20.37 14.60
C THR A 43 -4.99 -20.46 13.10
N ALA A 44 -3.91 -20.58 12.32
CA ALA A 44 -3.99 -20.77 10.87
C ALA A 44 -4.73 -22.07 10.48
N PHE A 45 -4.51 -23.14 11.25
CA PHE A 45 -5.24 -24.39 11.06
C PHE A 45 -6.75 -24.24 11.35
N ASP A 46 -7.14 -23.51 12.38
CA ASP A 46 -8.55 -23.24 12.68
C ASP A 46 -9.22 -22.35 11.62
N ILE A 47 -8.48 -21.42 11.02
CA ILE A 47 -8.93 -20.65 9.86
C ILE A 47 -9.15 -21.60 8.66
N PHE A 48 -8.16 -22.44 8.33
CA PHE A 48 -8.26 -23.41 7.24
C PHE A 48 -9.44 -24.38 7.43
N LYS A 49 -9.72 -24.84 8.65
CA LYS A 49 -10.88 -25.69 8.95
C LYS A 49 -12.20 -25.02 8.54
N LYS A 50 -12.37 -23.74 8.89
CA LYS A 50 -13.55 -22.95 8.53
C LYS A 50 -13.65 -22.76 7.01
N ASP A 51 -12.54 -22.47 6.37
CA ASP A 51 -12.46 -22.32 4.91
C ASP A 51 -12.84 -23.59 4.19
N PHE A 52 -12.27 -24.72 4.63
CA PHE A 52 -12.53 -26.05 4.05
C PHE A 52 -14.01 -26.43 4.20
N GLN A 53 -14.59 -26.20 5.38
CA GLN A 53 -16.00 -26.49 5.64
C GLN A 53 -16.91 -25.65 4.73
N ARG A 54 -16.58 -24.38 4.49
CA ARG A 54 -17.35 -23.50 3.59
C ARG A 54 -17.23 -23.92 2.12
N VAL A 55 -16.04 -24.40 1.68
CA VAL A 55 -15.81 -24.81 0.29
C VAL A 55 -16.37 -26.19 -0.03
N PHE A 56 -16.26 -27.16 0.89
CA PHE A 56 -16.57 -28.57 0.62
C PHE A 56 -17.73 -29.15 1.45
N ASP A 57 -18.35 -28.32 2.30
CA ASP A 57 -19.37 -28.79 3.28
C ASP A 57 -18.89 -30.02 4.06
N ALA A 58 -17.65 -30.00 4.51
CA ALA A 58 -16.99 -31.13 5.15
C ALA A 58 -16.00 -30.68 6.26
N ASP A 59 -15.83 -31.55 7.27
CA ASP A 59 -14.94 -31.29 8.39
C ASP A 59 -13.48 -31.58 8.07
N VAL A 60 -12.58 -30.83 8.69
CA VAL A 60 -11.16 -31.17 8.85
C VAL A 60 -10.93 -31.70 10.26
N VAL A 61 -10.38 -32.91 10.37
CA VAL A 61 -10.16 -33.59 11.62
C VAL A 61 -8.69 -33.94 11.87
N ARG A 62 -8.20 -33.76 13.09
CA ARG A 62 -6.85 -34.19 13.46
C ARG A 62 -6.76 -35.71 13.53
N ALA A 63 -5.71 -36.30 12.92
CA ALA A 63 -5.46 -37.74 12.94
C ALA A 63 -3.97 -38.07 12.72
N LYS A 64 -3.45 -39.12 13.31
CA LYS A 64 -2.08 -39.59 13.09
C LYS A 64 -1.87 -40.09 11.65
N LYS A 65 -2.84 -40.83 11.09
CA LYS A 65 -2.83 -41.23 9.65
C LYS A 65 -3.65 -40.17 8.89
N ALA A 66 -3.00 -39.35 8.13
CA ALA A 66 -3.57 -38.14 7.52
C ALA A 66 -3.26 -38.00 6.02
N HIS A 67 -4.09 -37.21 5.32
CA HIS A 67 -3.88 -36.79 3.94
C HIS A 67 -3.01 -35.54 3.84
N VAL A 68 -3.06 -34.67 4.87
CA VAL A 68 -2.26 -33.46 4.99
C VAL A 68 -1.40 -33.57 6.25
N ILE A 69 -0.11 -33.35 6.10
CA ILE A 69 0.87 -33.48 7.20
C ILE A 69 1.60 -32.15 7.30
N ILE A 70 1.54 -31.53 8.47
CA ILE A 70 2.05 -30.20 8.74
C ILE A 70 3.16 -30.27 9.79
N GLY A 71 4.16 -29.41 9.67
CA GLY A 71 5.20 -29.27 10.68
C GLY A 71 6.10 -28.06 10.43
N THR A 72 6.78 -27.65 11.49
CA THR A 72 7.82 -26.62 11.47
C THR A 72 9.20 -27.28 11.53
N ILE A 73 10.18 -26.75 10.81
CA ILE A 73 11.59 -27.25 10.81
C ILE A 73 12.12 -27.31 12.25
N GLY A 74 12.88 -28.38 12.53
CA GLY A 74 13.53 -28.58 13.84
C GLY A 74 12.64 -29.23 14.90
N GLN A 75 11.34 -29.45 14.61
CA GLN A 75 10.43 -30.14 15.54
C GLN A 75 10.31 -31.63 15.25
N GLY A 76 11.04 -32.15 14.27
CA GLY A 76 11.11 -33.59 13.98
C GLY A 76 9.81 -34.17 13.41
N SER A 77 8.97 -33.36 12.79
CA SER A 77 7.69 -33.77 12.20
C SER A 77 7.85 -34.82 11.10
N GLU A 78 6.79 -35.59 10.82
CA GLU A 78 6.75 -36.51 9.67
C GLU A 78 6.89 -35.72 8.36
N ALA A 79 6.34 -34.50 8.28
CA ALA A 79 6.41 -33.64 7.10
C ALA A 79 7.86 -33.27 6.78
N GLU A 80 8.64 -32.84 7.78
CA GLU A 80 10.05 -32.48 7.60
C GLU A 80 10.88 -33.64 7.01
N LYS A 81 10.67 -34.87 7.48
CA LYS A 81 11.38 -36.06 7.01
C LYS A 81 11.12 -36.46 5.57
N LYS A 82 10.05 -35.93 4.98
CA LYS A 82 9.64 -36.25 3.58
C LYS A 82 10.18 -35.27 2.55
N LEU A 83 10.68 -34.11 2.99
CA LEU A 83 11.30 -33.11 2.11
C LEU A 83 12.69 -33.58 1.64
N SER A 84 13.11 -33.10 0.47
CA SER A 84 14.49 -33.28 -0.01
C SER A 84 15.46 -32.46 0.82
N SER A 85 16.73 -32.89 0.86
CA SER A 85 17.78 -32.10 1.53
C SER A 85 17.94 -30.71 0.91
N GLN A 86 17.71 -30.55 -0.39
CA GLN A 86 17.73 -29.24 -1.06
C GLN A 86 16.59 -28.35 -0.53
N THR A 87 15.35 -28.82 -0.52
CA THR A 87 14.20 -28.07 0.02
C THR A 87 14.40 -27.68 1.48
N LEU A 88 14.95 -28.60 2.29
CA LEU A 88 15.25 -28.32 3.71
C LEU A 88 16.33 -27.24 3.86
N ASN A 89 17.35 -27.23 3.03
CA ASN A 89 18.39 -26.22 3.08
C ASN A 89 17.84 -24.85 2.67
N GLU A 90 17.01 -24.78 1.63
CA GLU A 90 16.34 -23.55 1.21
C GLU A 90 15.44 -23.00 2.33
N LEU A 91 14.60 -23.84 2.93
CA LEU A 91 13.77 -23.43 4.06
C LEU A 91 14.63 -22.89 5.23
N LYS A 92 15.74 -23.55 5.58
CA LYS A 92 16.63 -23.10 6.67
C LYS A 92 17.34 -21.78 6.38
N SER A 93 17.53 -21.45 5.11
CA SER A 93 18.21 -20.20 4.70
C SER A 93 17.28 -18.99 4.64
N HIS A 94 15.94 -19.20 4.70
CA HIS A 94 14.96 -18.14 4.58
C HIS A 94 13.99 -18.13 5.78
N ARG A 95 13.73 -16.94 6.31
CA ARG A 95 12.71 -16.74 7.35
C ARG A 95 11.33 -16.79 6.73
N GLU A 96 10.36 -17.25 7.52
CA GLU A 96 8.95 -17.29 7.13
C GLU A 96 8.70 -18.01 5.80
N ALA A 97 9.64 -18.87 5.39
CA ALA A 97 9.50 -19.69 4.20
C ALA A 97 8.59 -20.89 4.45
N PHE A 98 7.94 -21.38 3.41
CA PHE A 98 7.21 -22.64 3.47
C PHE A 98 7.39 -23.45 2.19
N ALA A 99 7.33 -24.77 2.33
CA ALA A 99 7.20 -25.71 1.24
C ALA A 99 5.82 -26.41 1.35
N LEU A 100 5.11 -26.53 0.22
CA LEU A 100 3.89 -27.30 0.07
C LEU A 100 4.11 -28.29 -1.08
N GLN A 101 4.10 -29.60 -0.77
CA GLN A 101 4.39 -30.64 -1.74
C GLN A 101 3.37 -31.77 -1.69
N VAL A 102 3.03 -32.32 -2.85
CA VAL A 102 2.25 -33.56 -2.97
C VAL A 102 3.20 -34.71 -3.29
N LYS A 103 3.28 -35.67 -2.39
CA LYS A 103 4.16 -36.82 -2.51
C LYS A 103 3.52 -38.06 -1.88
N GLU A 104 3.57 -39.18 -2.56
CA GLU A 104 3.04 -40.47 -2.07
C GLU A 104 1.53 -40.36 -1.71
N GLY A 105 0.75 -39.60 -2.52
CA GLY A 105 -0.68 -39.38 -2.29
C GLY A 105 -1.03 -38.56 -1.04
N LYS A 106 -0.12 -37.74 -0.55
CA LYS A 106 -0.30 -36.87 0.62
C LYS A 106 0.24 -35.48 0.36
N ILE A 107 -0.34 -34.48 1.06
CA ILE A 107 0.15 -33.10 1.08
C ILE A 107 1.07 -32.95 2.29
N TYR A 108 2.26 -32.43 2.07
CA TYR A 108 3.23 -32.07 3.11
C TYR A 108 3.40 -30.55 3.12
N ILE A 109 3.18 -29.93 4.28
CA ILE A 109 3.37 -28.49 4.53
C ILE A 109 4.43 -28.35 5.59
N VAL A 110 5.54 -27.66 5.25
CA VAL A 110 6.65 -27.43 6.18
C VAL A 110 7.06 -25.98 6.13
N GLY A 111 7.02 -25.31 7.27
CA GLY A 111 7.54 -23.95 7.41
C GLY A 111 8.94 -23.90 8.00
N SER A 112 9.72 -22.88 7.66
CA SER A 112 11.01 -22.61 8.26
C SER A 112 10.89 -22.17 9.73
N ASP A 113 9.76 -21.59 10.07
CA ASP A 113 9.40 -21.11 11.41
C ASP A 113 7.87 -21.12 11.58
N LYS A 114 7.40 -20.66 12.74
CA LYS A 114 5.97 -20.63 13.08
C LYS A 114 5.10 -19.89 12.07
N ARG A 115 5.60 -18.76 11.48
CA ARG A 115 4.85 -17.98 10.49
C ARG A 115 4.89 -18.62 9.12
N GLY A 116 6.05 -19.13 8.69
CA GLY A 116 6.14 -19.90 7.45
C GLY A 116 5.17 -21.09 7.43
N THR A 117 5.06 -21.82 8.54
CA THR A 117 4.09 -22.91 8.66
C THR A 117 2.65 -22.40 8.56
N ALA A 118 2.32 -21.30 9.23
CA ALA A 118 0.99 -20.69 9.16
C ALA A 118 0.66 -20.23 7.72
N TYR A 119 1.61 -19.61 7.03
CA TYR A 119 1.42 -19.22 5.61
C TYR A 119 1.21 -20.42 4.69
N GLY A 120 1.98 -21.50 4.87
CA GLY A 120 1.77 -22.74 4.12
C GLY A 120 0.39 -23.36 4.31
N ILE A 121 -0.17 -23.28 5.52
CA ILE A 121 -1.54 -23.72 5.80
C ILE A 121 -2.55 -22.84 5.08
N LEU A 122 -2.40 -21.52 5.16
CA LEU A 122 -3.32 -20.57 4.53
C LEU A 122 -3.16 -20.52 3.02
N GLU A 123 -1.99 -20.90 2.48
CA GLU A 123 -1.81 -21.12 1.05
C GLU A 123 -2.71 -22.23 0.53
N LEU A 124 -2.94 -23.29 1.33
CA LEU A 124 -3.91 -24.30 0.96
C LEU A 124 -5.34 -23.74 0.92
N SER A 125 -5.70 -22.82 1.83
CA SER A 125 -6.97 -22.06 1.75
C SER A 125 -7.08 -21.26 0.46
N ARG A 126 -6.01 -20.60 0.04
CA ARG A 126 -5.96 -19.84 -1.22
C ARG A 126 -6.12 -20.75 -2.44
N LEU A 127 -5.43 -21.88 -2.48
CA LEU A 127 -5.50 -22.87 -3.56
C LEU A 127 -6.90 -23.46 -3.72
N ILE A 128 -7.62 -23.72 -2.62
CA ILE A 128 -9.02 -24.17 -2.71
C ILE A 128 -9.99 -23.04 -3.09
N GLY A 129 -9.53 -21.79 -3.20
CA GLY A 129 -10.26 -20.67 -3.79
C GLY A 129 -10.90 -19.71 -2.79
N VAL A 130 -10.42 -19.65 -1.56
CA VAL A 130 -10.86 -18.65 -0.58
C VAL A 130 -10.08 -17.35 -0.77
N SER A 131 -10.81 -16.25 -1.01
CA SER A 131 -10.21 -14.92 -1.14
C SER A 131 -9.71 -14.41 0.23
N PRO A 132 -8.57 -13.68 0.29
CA PRO A 132 -8.19 -12.94 1.49
C PRO A 132 -9.27 -11.95 1.95
N TRP A 133 -10.08 -11.45 1.01
CA TRP A 133 -11.13 -10.46 1.22
C TRP A 133 -12.50 -11.07 1.55
N GLU A 134 -12.56 -12.37 1.80
CA GLU A 134 -13.81 -13.09 2.08
C GLU A 134 -14.63 -12.43 3.18
N TRP A 135 -13.96 -11.90 4.20
CA TRP A 135 -14.62 -11.23 5.31
C TRP A 135 -14.70 -9.70 5.14
N TRP A 136 -13.56 -9.05 4.76
CA TRP A 136 -13.46 -7.59 4.68
C TRP A 136 -14.18 -6.98 3.48
N ALA A 137 -14.37 -7.72 2.39
CA ALA A 137 -15.15 -7.25 1.23
C ALA A 137 -16.41 -8.08 0.98
N ASP A 138 -16.81 -8.96 1.91
CA ASP A 138 -17.93 -9.89 1.72
C ASP A 138 -17.79 -10.72 0.44
N SER A 139 -16.55 -11.09 0.07
CA SER A 139 -16.30 -11.93 -1.09
C SER A 139 -16.83 -13.35 -0.85
N PRO A 140 -17.73 -13.85 -1.72
CA PRO A 140 -18.39 -15.11 -1.48
C PRO A 140 -17.42 -16.30 -1.63
N VAL A 141 -17.47 -17.24 -0.68
CA VAL A 141 -16.73 -18.50 -0.79
C VAL A 141 -17.52 -19.45 -1.66
N LYS A 142 -16.96 -19.79 -2.82
CA LYS A 142 -17.59 -20.70 -3.78
C LYS A 142 -17.44 -22.15 -3.33
N GLN A 143 -18.54 -22.88 -3.22
CA GLN A 143 -18.54 -24.32 -3.00
C GLN A 143 -17.99 -25.07 -4.22
N LYS A 144 -17.26 -26.16 -3.96
CA LYS A 144 -16.66 -27.02 -4.99
C LYS A 144 -17.03 -28.49 -4.73
N GLU A 145 -17.37 -29.19 -5.78
CA GLU A 145 -17.54 -30.65 -5.73
C GLU A 145 -16.21 -31.36 -5.49
N THR A 146 -15.17 -30.91 -6.19
CA THR A 146 -13.84 -31.48 -6.04
C THR A 146 -12.75 -30.42 -6.23
N PHE A 147 -11.59 -30.66 -5.63
CA PHE A 147 -10.34 -29.97 -5.89
C PHE A 147 -9.19 -30.97 -5.80
N THR A 148 -8.29 -30.97 -6.80
CA THR A 148 -7.21 -31.96 -6.91
C THR A 148 -5.86 -31.26 -7.01
N LEU A 149 -4.93 -31.64 -6.14
CA LEU A 149 -3.51 -31.40 -6.30
C LEU A 149 -2.84 -32.64 -6.88
N LYS A 150 -2.10 -32.46 -7.97
CA LYS A 150 -1.43 -33.53 -8.69
C LYS A 150 -0.24 -34.07 -7.90
N GLU A 151 0.01 -35.37 -8.01
CA GLU A 151 1.27 -35.97 -7.54
C GLU A 151 2.45 -35.24 -8.16
N GLY A 152 3.45 -34.89 -7.35
CA GLY A 152 4.61 -34.11 -7.76
C GLY A 152 4.39 -32.60 -7.74
N PHE A 153 3.19 -32.10 -7.39
CA PHE A 153 3.02 -30.65 -7.12
C PHE A 153 4.00 -30.21 -6.05
N SER A 154 4.72 -29.10 -6.30
CA SER A 154 5.71 -28.58 -5.37
C SER A 154 5.74 -27.06 -5.45
N MET A 155 5.66 -26.42 -4.31
CA MET A 155 5.78 -24.99 -4.10
C MET A 155 6.77 -24.74 -2.97
N LEU A 156 7.67 -23.78 -3.16
CA LEU A 156 8.59 -23.28 -2.15
C LEU A 156 8.59 -21.77 -2.26
N GLU A 157 8.17 -21.09 -1.21
CA GLU A 157 8.05 -19.65 -1.18
C GLU A 157 8.66 -19.03 0.08
N TYR A 158 9.14 -17.81 -0.04
CA TYR A 158 9.69 -17.01 1.05
C TYR A 158 9.60 -15.51 0.73
N PRO A 159 9.56 -14.64 1.77
CA PRO A 159 9.37 -13.21 1.56
C PRO A 159 10.61 -12.51 1.01
N SER A 160 10.40 -11.53 0.14
CA SER A 160 11.42 -10.57 -0.32
C SER A 160 11.74 -9.50 0.72
N VAL A 161 10.80 -9.18 1.61
CA VAL A 161 10.92 -8.17 2.67
C VAL A 161 10.63 -8.83 4.02
N LYS A 162 11.48 -8.57 5.02
CA LYS A 162 11.44 -9.25 6.31
C LYS A 162 10.19 -8.90 7.13
N HIS A 163 9.86 -7.63 7.32
CA HIS A 163 8.67 -7.15 8.02
C HIS A 163 7.72 -6.47 7.02
N ARG A 164 6.49 -6.94 6.94
CA ARG A 164 5.47 -6.50 5.99
C ARG A 164 4.17 -6.24 6.74
N GLY A 165 3.64 -5.03 6.65
CA GLY A 165 2.45 -4.73 7.42
C GLY A 165 1.75 -3.42 7.08
N ILE A 166 0.74 -3.13 7.87
CA ILE A 166 -0.08 -1.93 7.73
C ILE A 166 -0.02 -1.06 8.98
N PHE A 167 -0.29 0.22 8.79
CA PHE A 167 -0.52 1.18 9.85
C PHE A 167 -1.94 1.76 9.73
N ILE A 168 -2.74 1.61 10.79
CA ILE A 168 -4.04 2.26 10.93
C ILE A 168 -3.80 3.67 11.47
N ASN A 169 -4.03 4.69 10.66
CA ASN A 169 -3.64 6.07 10.99
C ASN A 169 -4.73 7.14 10.80
N ASP A 170 -5.86 6.81 10.16
CA ASP A 170 -6.95 7.76 9.90
C ASP A 170 -8.31 7.17 10.31
N GLU A 171 -8.32 6.42 11.39
CA GLU A 171 -9.41 5.57 11.85
C GLU A 171 -10.63 6.30 12.42
N ASP A 172 -10.54 7.58 12.64
CA ASP A 172 -11.52 8.39 13.37
C ASP A 172 -12.87 8.58 12.63
N TRP A 173 -12.90 8.38 11.32
CA TRP A 173 -14.11 8.52 10.51
C TRP A 173 -14.72 7.18 10.06
N GLY A 174 -14.00 6.07 10.10
CA GLY A 174 -14.37 4.75 9.57
C GLY A 174 -14.19 3.62 10.59
N LEU A 175 -13.00 3.04 10.65
CA LEU A 175 -12.71 1.82 11.42
C LEU A 175 -13.07 1.96 12.91
N MET A 176 -12.71 3.05 13.56
CA MET A 176 -12.97 3.25 14.99
C MET A 176 -14.47 3.36 15.31
N PRO A 177 -15.25 4.23 14.63
CA PRO A 177 -16.69 4.28 14.90
C PRO A 177 -17.40 2.99 14.49
N TRP A 178 -16.98 2.30 13.43
CA TRP A 178 -17.53 1.01 13.06
C TRP A 178 -17.23 -0.07 14.11
N SER A 179 -15.98 -0.19 14.55
CA SER A 179 -15.59 -1.17 15.57
C SER A 179 -16.39 -0.96 16.86
N GLY A 180 -16.32 0.24 17.45
CA GLY A 180 -16.88 0.51 18.77
C GLY A 180 -18.40 0.68 18.82
N LYS A 181 -19.09 0.84 17.68
CA LYS A 181 -20.55 1.04 17.63
C LYS A 181 -21.31 -0.08 16.91
N THR A 182 -20.64 -0.84 16.03
CA THR A 182 -21.32 -1.83 15.19
C THR A 182 -20.77 -3.24 15.40
N TYR A 183 -19.47 -3.45 15.19
CA TYR A 183 -18.91 -4.80 15.18
C TYR A 183 -18.61 -5.34 16.59
N GLU A 184 -18.07 -4.49 17.44
CA GLU A 184 -17.67 -4.83 18.82
C GLU A 184 -18.12 -3.68 19.77
N PRO A 185 -19.43 -3.48 19.95
CA PRO A 185 -19.97 -2.36 20.71
C PRO A 185 -19.36 -2.25 22.11
N SER A 186 -18.96 -1.03 22.47
CA SER A 186 -18.31 -0.72 23.75
C SER A 186 -18.81 0.62 24.28
N ASP A 187 -19.00 0.69 25.60
CA ASP A 187 -19.34 1.95 26.30
C ASP A 187 -18.14 2.89 26.40
N ARG A 188 -16.93 2.39 26.16
CA ARG A 188 -15.70 3.20 26.12
C ARG A 188 -15.55 3.85 24.74
N PRO A 189 -15.65 5.19 24.64
CA PRO A 189 -15.45 5.89 23.36
C PRO A 189 -14.06 5.58 22.77
N GLY A 190 -14.00 5.43 21.44
CA GLY A 190 -12.75 5.19 20.74
C GLY A 190 -12.19 3.77 20.88
N ASN A 191 -12.98 2.83 21.39
CA ASN A 191 -12.53 1.45 21.57
C ASN A 191 -12.44 0.71 20.23
N ILE A 192 -11.25 0.17 19.92
CA ILE A 192 -11.02 -0.83 18.87
C ILE A 192 -10.58 -2.10 19.58
N GLY A 193 -11.48 -3.09 19.64
CA GLY A 193 -11.34 -4.23 20.53
C GLY A 193 -10.64 -5.45 19.89
N PRO A 194 -10.44 -6.51 20.67
CA PRO A 194 -9.73 -7.70 20.25
C PRO A 194 -10.42 -8.49 19.12
N LYS A 195 -11.75 -8.44 19.00
CA LYS A 195 -12.45 -9.07 17.87
C LYS A 195 -12.16 -8.37 16.56
N THR A 196 -12.09 -7.03 16.59
CA THR A 196 -11.71 -6.23 15.43
C THR A 196 -10.28 -6.52 15.01
N HIS A 197 -9.33 -6.51 15.97
CA HIS A 197 -7.94 -6.84 15.70
C HIS A 197 -7.75 -8.29 15.21
N ALA A 198 -8.51 -9.25 15.73
CA ALA A 198 -8.50 -10.62 15.23
C ALA A 198 -8.83 -10.69 13.72
N ARG A 199 -9.81 -9.89 13.24
CA ARG A 199 -10.13 -9.81 11.81
C ARG A 199 -9.05 -9.11 10.99
N ILE A 200 -8.42 -8.08 11.55
CA ILE A 200 -7.26 -7.44 10.90
C ILE A 200 -6.09 -8.43 10.80
N PHE A 201 -5.78 -9.14 11.87
CA PHE A 201 -4.65 -10.08 11.91
C PHE A 201 -4.89 -11.33 11.04
N GLU A 202 -6.13 -11.81 10.94
CA GLU A 202 -6.50 -12.85 9.98
C GLU A 202 -6.25 -12.40 8.54
N LEU A 203 -6.65 -11.17 8.17
CA LEU A 203 -6.37 -10.60 6.85
C LEU A 203 -4.86 -10.52 6.60
N LEU A 204 -4.08 -10.02 7.56
CA LEU A 204 -2.62 -9.94 7.43
C LEU A 204 -2.00 -11.31 7.20
N LEU A 205 -2.39 -12.35 7.94
CA LEU A 205 -1.91 -13.72 7.73
C LEU A 205 -2.27 -14.25 6.34
N ARG A 206 -3.51 -14.01 5.86
CA ARG A 206 -3.94 -14.42 4.52
C ARG A 206 -3.15 -13.73 3.41
N LEU A 207 -2.70 -12.49 3.65
CA LEU A 207 -1.84 -11.71 2.77
C LEU A 207 -0.33 -11.94 3.02
N ARG A 208 0.02 -12.91 3.85
CA ARG A 208 1.43 -13.24 4.21
C ARG A 208 2.19 -12.05 4.80
N ALA A 209 1.46 -11.16 5.46
CA ALA A 209 2.00 -10.07 6.25
C ALA A 209 2.21 -10.48 7.71
N ASN A 210 3.09 -9.79 8.43
CA ASN A 210 3.50 -10.15 9.78
C ASN A 210 3.54 -8.97 10.75
N THR A 211 3.29 -7.73 10.30
CA THR A 211 3.50 -6.52 11.10
C THR A 211 2.24 -5.64 11.12
N PHE A 212 2.00 -5.05 12.27
CA PHE A 212 0.88 -4.14 12.48
C PHE A 212 1.31 -2.93 13.32
N TRP A 213 0.98 -1.74 12.86
CA TRP A 213 1.06 -0.52 13.64
C TRP A 213 -0.35 -0.05 13.98
N PRO A 214 -0.70 0.02 15.29
CA PRO A 214 -2.04 0.36 15.73
C PRO A 214 -2.36 1.85 15.62
N ALA A 215 -3.65 2.18 15.70
CA ALA A 215 -4.19 3.52 15.79
C ALA A 215 -3.52 4.34 16.90
N MET A 216 -3.14 5.58 16.59
CA MET A 216 -2.35 6.43 17.50
C MET A 216 -3.00 7.76 17.87
N HIS A 217 -4.07 8.16 17.21
CA HIS A 217 -4.72 9.44 17.47
C HIS A 217 -5.53 9.45 18.76
N GLY A 218 -5.78 10.64 19.31
CA GLY A 218 -6.49 10.81 20.58
C GLY A 218 -7.99 10.46 20.54
N CYS A 219 -8.54 10.20 19.35
CA CYS A 219 -9.89 9.69 19.18
C CYS A 219 -10.01 8.20 19.54
N SER A 220 -8.91 7.44 19.46
CA SER A 220 -8.86 6.01 19.72
C SER A 220 -8.20 5.69 21.06
N VAL A 221 -8.71 4.65 21.73
CA VAL A 221 -8.04 4.10 22.90
C VAL A 221 -6.74 3.42 22.46
N PRO A 222 -5.59 3.73 23.10
CA PRO A 222 -4.34 3.07 22.78
C PRO A 222 -4.44 1.54 22.81
N PHE A 223 -3.84 0.89 21.83
CA PHE A 223 -3.94 -0.56 21.58
C PHE A 223 -3.73 -1.42 22.85
N TYR A 224 -2.69 -1.14 23.62
CA TYR A 224 -2.35 -1.90 24.82
C TYR A 224 -3.17 -1.52 26.06
N LEU A 225 -4.02 -0.51 25.99
CA LEU A 225 -4.98 -0.17 27.05
C LEU A 225 -6.35 -0.84 26.84
N VAL A 226 -6.50 -1.62 25.79
CA VAL A 226 -7.69 -2.44 25.51
C VAL A 226 -7.37 -3.91 25.82
N GLU A 227 -8.04 -4.46 26.80
CA GLU A 227 -7.87 -5.85 27.21
C GLU A 227 -8.14 -6.82 26.05
N GLY A 228 -7.25 -7.81 25.85
CA GLY A 228 -7.34 -8.81 24.80
C GLY A 228 -6.64 -8.44 23.49
N ASN A 229 -6.29 -7.18 23.26
CA ASN A 229 -5.62 -6.78 22.01
C ASN A 229 -4.20 -7.39 21.90
N LYS A 230 -3.43 -7.33 22.98
CA LYS A 230 -2.09 -7.95 23.04
C LYS A 230 -2.17 -9.45 22.78
N GLU A 231 -3.09 -10.12 23.45
CA GLU A 231 -3.32 -11.56 23.33
C GLU A 231 -3.69 -11.95 21.88
N MET A 232 -4.44 -11.10 21.18
CA MET A 232 -4.73 -11.33 19.76
C MET A 232 -3.46 -11.19 18.89
N ALA A 233 -2.61 -10.20 19.13
CA ALA A 233 -1.36 -10.07 18.38
C ALA A 233 -0.45 -11.31 18.60
N ASP A 234 -0.31 -11.75 19.84
CA ASP A 234 0.46 -12.96 20.19
C ASP A 234 -0.13 -14.21 19.52
N LYS A 235 -1.45 -14.40 19.60
CA LYS A 235 -2.18 -15.52 19.00
C LYS A 235 -2.01 -15.64 17.49
N TYR A 236 -2.08 -14.52 16.80
CA TYR A 236 -1.89 -14.47 15.34
C TYR A 236 -0.42 -14.33 14.92
N GLY A 237 0.51 -14.26 15.88
CA GLY A 237 1.94 -14.14 15.63
C GLY A 237 2.33 -12.86 14.92
N ILE A 238 1.62 -11.75 15.18
CA ILE A 238 1.84 -10.45 14.55
C ILE A 238 2.87 -9.65 15.37
N TYR A 239 3.87 -9.11 14.69
CA TYR A 239 4.75 -8.10 15.26
C TYR A 239 3.99 -6.78 15.43
N VAL A 240 3.89 -6.28 16.65
CA VAL A 240 3.36 -4.94 16.88
C VAL A 240 4.53 -3.96 16.94
N GLY A 241 4.46 -2.96 16.07
CA GLY A 241 5.37 -1.82 16.06
C GLY A 241 4.62 -0.51 16.20
N THR A 242 5.31 0.60 16.16
CA THR A 242 4.74 1.94 16.28
C THR A 242 5.48 2.97 15.43
N SER A 243 4.83 4.10 15.18
CA SER A 243 5.36 5.17 14.36
C SER A 243 6.51 5.96 15.03
N HIS A 244 7.06 6.92 14.29
CA HIS A 244 8.17 7.78 14.70
C HIS A 244 7.90 8.64 15.95
N CYS A 245 6.65 8.84 16.32
CA CYS A 245 6.27 9.62 17.51
C CYS A 245 5.87 8.77 18.72
N GLU A 246 5.97 7.45 18.61
CA GLU A 246 5.55 6.49 19.62
C GLU A 246 6.71 5.54 20.02
N PRO A 247 7.80 6.06 20.57
CA PRO A 247 8.96 5.26 20.91
C PRO A 247 8.65 4.21 21.97
N MET A 248 9.34 3.07 21.88
CA MET A 248 9.24 1.95 22.82
C MET A 248 7.83 1.38 22.93
N VAL A 249 7.10 1.38 21.80
CA VAL A 249 5.72 0.86 21.69
C VAL A 249 4.74 1.57 22.63
N ARG A 250 4.95 2.88 22.85
CA ARG A 250 4.09 3.73 23.68
C ARG A 250 3.31 4.72 22.82
N ASN A 251 2.00 4.73 22.96
CA ASN A 251 1.17 5.80 22.43
C ASN A 251 1.29 7.03 23.35
N THR A 252 2.14 8.00 22.96
CA THR A 252 2.40 9.18 23.81
C THR A 252 1.16 10.07 23.95
N ASN A 253 0.29 10.09 22.94
CA ASN A 253 -0.91 10.92 22.94
C ASN A 253 -1.97 10.43 23.94
N GLY A 254 -2.22 9.13 24.00
CA GLY A 254 -3.25 8.54 24.85
C GLY A 254 -2.76 8.01 26.20
N GLU A 255 -1.45 7.77 26.36
CA GLU A 255 -0.88 7.12 27.55
C GLU A 255 -0.07 8.07 28.43
N TRP A 256 0.50 9.16 27.90
CA TRP A 256 1.25 10.12 28.71
C TRP A 256 0.31 11.00 29.51
N LYS A 257 0.38 10.90 30.84
CA LYS A 257 -0.46 11.68 31.75
C LYS A 257 0.35 12.82 32.36
N ARG A 258 0.26 14.00 31.79
CA ARG A 258 1.01 15.19 32.24
C ARG A 258 0.83 15.52 33.71
N ASN A 259 -0.39 15.38 34.23
CA ASN A 259 -0.69 15.70 35.64
C ASN A 259 0.03 14.75 36.62
N GLU A 260 0.36 13.53 36.17
CA GLU A 260 1.05 12.53 36.99
C GLU A 260 2.56 12.49 36.72
N ARG A 261 2.98 12.77 35.49
CA ARG A 261 4.35 12.53 35.00
C ARG A 261 5.11 13.82 34.64
N GLY A 262 4.46 14.97 34.60
CA GLY A 262 5.05 16.23 34.12
C GLY A 262 5.14 16.31 32.60
N SER A 263 5.99 17.18 32.08
CA SER A 263 6.21 17.33 30.64
C SER A 263 6.88 16.10 30.03
N TYR A 264 6.50 15.73 28.82
CA TYR A 264 7.19 14.70 28.02
C TYR A 264 8.47 15.31 27.42
N ASP A 265 9.46 15.49 28.31
CA ASP A 265 10.72 16.18 28.06
C ASP A 265 11.86 15.31 28.60
N TYR A 266 12.55 14.64 27.67
CA TYR A 266 13.66 13.77 28.06
C TYR A 266 14.85 14.52 28.68
N VAL A 267 15.05 15.78 28.29
CA VAL A 267 16.19 16.57 28.76
C VAL A 267 16.00 16.98 30.22
N HIS A 268 14.80 17.43 30.59
CA HIS A 268 14.53 17.98 31.94
C HIS A 268 13.69 17.03 32.83
N ASN A 269 13.07 15.98 32.26
CA ASN A 269 12.23 15.03 32.98
C ASN A 269 12.55 13.56 32.60
N ARG A 270 13.85 13.29 32.47
CA ARG A 270 14.37 12.00 31.95
C ARG A 270 13.83 10.79 32.72
N ASP A 271 13.82 10.85 34.06
CA ASP A 271 13.43 9.69 34.89
C ASP A 271 11.97 9.28 34.66
N SER A 272 11.04 10.24 34.54
CA SER A 272 9.64 9.95 34.22
C SER A 272 9.50 9.34 32.81
N VAL A 273 10.24 9.84 31.83
CA VAL A 273 10.22 9.31 30.46
C VAL A 273 10.77 7.88 30.42
N LEU A 274 11.92 7.62 31.09
CA LEU A 274 12.49 6.27 31.16
C LEU A 274 11.57 5.29 31.89
N LYS A 275 10.93 5.72 32.98
CA LYS A 275 9.96 4.90 33.71
C LYS A 275 8.77 4.56 32.83
N PHE A 276 8.26 5.50 32.04
CA PHE A 276 7.15 5.31 31.11
C PHE A 276 7.46 4.24 30.06
N TRP A 277 8.64 4.30 29.44
CA TRP A 277 9.06 3.29 28.49
C TRP A 277 9.29 1.93 29.14
N ARG A 278 9.97 1.90 30.31
CA ARG A 278 10.27 0.66 31.03
C ARG A 278 9.02 -0.12 31.41
N GLU A 279 7.97 0.53 31.85
CA GLU A 279 6.68 -0.08 32.18
C GLU A 279 6.13 -0.87 30.98
N ARG A 280 6.16 -0.28 29.76
CA ARG A 280 5.67 -0.94 28.55
C ARG A 280 6.58 -2.08 28.10
N VAL A 281 7.87 -1.87 28.08
CA VAL A 281 8.81 -2.94 27.65
C VAL A 281 8.73 -4.13 28.58
N THR A 282 8.53 -3.92 29.89
CA THR A 282 8.31 -5.02 30.86
C THR A 282 7.01 -5.79 30.57
N GLU A 283 5.93 -5.07 30.27
CA GLU A 283 4.63 -5.67 29.92
C GLU A 283 4.71 -6.53 28.65
N LEU A 284 5.57 -6.13 27.70
CA LEU A 284 5.70 -6.79 26.41
C LEU A 284 6.79 -7.87 26.34
N ALA A 285 7.45 -8.15 27.44
CA ALA A 285 8.46 -9.20 27.49
C ALA A 285 7.87 -10.56 27.07
N GLY A 286 8.45 -11.18 26.04
CA GLY A 286 7.98 -12.44 25.47
C GLY A 286 6.98 -12.34 24.32
N SER A 287 6.48 -11.15 23.99
CA SER A 287 5.68 -10.91 22.77
C SER A 287 6.58 -10.52 21.59
N ASP A 288 6.09 -10.77 20.37
CA ASP A 288 6.78 -10.34 19.15
C ASP A 288 6.52 -8.84 18.90
N ASN A 289 7.53 -8.00 19.10
CA ASN A 289 7.44 -6.55 18.93
C ASN A 289 8.57 -5.99 18.08
N ILE A 290 8.33 -4.80 17.50
CA ILE A 290 9.33 -3.99 16.85
C ILE A 290 9.44 -2.70 17.66
N TYR A 291 10.59 -2.44 18.24
CA TYR A 291 10.80 -1.27 19.08
C TYR A 291 11.24 -0.08 18.24
N THR A 292 10.38 0.94 18.15
CA THR A 292 10.75 2.22 17.56
C THR A 292 11.64 2.98 18.55
N LEU A 293 12.84 3.31 18.10
CA LEU A 293 13.83 4.06 18.86
C LEU A 293 13.80 5.56 18.52
N GLY A 294 14.32 6.36 19.42
CA GLY A 294 14.34 7.81 19.30
C GLY A 294 13.28 8.47 20.17
N ILE A 295 13.06 9.74 19.94
CA ILE A 295 12.03 10.55 20.62
C ILE A 295 11.62 11.73 19.74
N ARG A 296 10.34 12.09 19.80
CA ARG A 296 9.76 13.38 19.42
C ARG A 296 9.00 13.95 20.62
N GLY A 297 8.16 14.94 20.43
CA GLY A 297 7.24 15.41 21.50
C GLY A 297 6.04 14.48 21.68
N GLU A 298 5.09 14.91 22.47
CA GLU A 298 3.81 14.22 22.57
C GLU A 298 3.11 14.27 21.22
N HIS A 299 2.54 13.14 20.80
CA HIS A 299 1.96 12.99 19.46
C HIS A 299 3.00 13.36 18.37
N ASP A 300 2.60 13.93 17.25
CA ASP A 300 3.49 14.33 16.14
C ASP A 300 4.14 15.73 16.35
N SER A 301 4.33 16.17 17.60
CA SER A 301 5.01 17.44 17.92
C SER A 301 6.52 17.30 17.95
N LYS A 302 7.25 18.44 17.96
CA LYS A 302 8.70 18.47 18.13
C LYS A 302 9.08 18.10 19.57
N MET A 303 10.27 17.51 19.76
CA MET A 303 10.79 17.21 21.09
C MET A 303 10.96 18.51 21.91
N LEU A 304 10.77 18.39 23.22
CA LEU A 304 11.02 19.45 24.19
C LEU A 304 12.44 19.39 24.73
N GLY A 305 12.93 20.50 25.29
CA GLY A 305 14.22 20.59 25.97
C GLY A 305 15.44 20.69 25.07
N ALA A 306 15.30 20.61 23.74
CA ALA A 306 16.37 20.78 22.78
C ALA A 306 15.89 21.62 21.58
N ASN A 307 16.50 22.79 21.39
CA ASN A 307 16.03 23.81 20.45
C ASN A 307 16.88 23.89 19.17
N THR A 308 18.12 23.43 19.21
CA THR A 308 19.04 23.39 18.07
C THR A 308 19.25 21.97 17.57
N VAL A 309 19.69 21.83 16.34
CA VAL A 309 20.01 20.50 15.75
C VAL A 309 21.08 19.78 16.57
N GLU A 310 22.10 20.49 17.05
CA GLU A 310 23.16 19.91 17.89
C GLU A 310 22.65 19.43 19.25
N GLU A 311 21.77 20.22 19.91
CA GLU A 311 21.11 19.79 21.16
C GLU A 311 20.22 18.57 20.95
N GLN A 312 19.44 18.55 19.88
CA GLN A 312 18.59 17.41 19.50
C GLN A 312 19.43 16.17 19.20
N LYS A 313 20.52 16.32 18.48
CA LYS A 313 21.48 15.24 18.17
C LYS A 313 22.05 14.61 19.45
N ALA A 314 22.53 15.44 20.38
CA ALA A 314 23.05 14.99 21.67
C ALA A 314 21.96 14.29 22.53
N ALA A 315 20.74 14.85 22.57
CA ALA A 315 19.64 14.26 23.31
C ALA A 315 19.22 12.90 22.70
N ILE A 316 19.03 12.81 21.38
CA ILE A 316 18.61 11.58 20.70
C ILE A 316 19.71 10.49 20.83
N ALA A 317 20.99 10.84 20.77
CA ALA A 317 22.07 9.89 21.01
C ALA A 317 21.98 9.25 22.41
N ASN A 318 21.69 10.04 23.45
CA ASN A 318 21.45 9.54 24.81
C ASN A 318 20.16 8.70 24.91
N VAL A 319 19.09 9.10 24.24
CA VAL A 319 17.84 8.33 24.14
C VAL A 319 18.11 6.95 23.56
N LEU A 320 18.79 6.86 22.44
CA LEU A 320 19.13 5.58 21.78
C LEU A 320 19.92 4.66 22.73
N LYS A 321 20.88 5.22 23.46
CA LYS A 321 21.66 4.47 24.46
C LYS A 321 20.80 3.93 25.59
N ASP A 322 19.91 4.76 26.15
CA ASP A 322 19.03 4.36 27.26
C ASP A 322 18.00 3.32 26.82
N GLN A 323 17.39 3.51 25.66
CA GLN A 323 16.40 2.58 25.11
C GLN A 323 17.03 1.21 24.81
N ARG A 324 18.21 1.17 24.20
CA ARG A 324 18.93 -0.09 23.94
C ARG A 324 19.37 -0.79 25.22
N LYS A 325 19.81 -0.04 26.24
CA LYS A 325 20.09 -0.61 27.56
C LYS A 325 18.83 -1.25 28.16
N MET A 326 17.70 -0.60 28.04
CA MET A 326 16.40 -1.11 28.53
C MET A 326 15.99 -2.40 27.80
N ILE A 327 16.17 -2.46 26.48
CA ILE A 327 15.94 -3.67 25.66
C ILE A 327 16.85 -4.81 26.10
N ALA A 328 18.14 -4.53 26.33
CA ALA A 328 19.11 -5.53 26.81
C ALA A 328 18.72 -6.13 28.17
N GLU A 329 18.23 -5.28 29.08
CA GLU A 329 17.83 -5.68 30.43
C GLU A 329 16.52 -6.47 30.49
N LEU A 330 15.55 -6.13 29.63
CA LEU A 330 14.15 -6.58 29.78
C LEU A 330 13.69 -7.54 28.68
N VAL A 331 14.29 -7.49 27.49
CA VAL A 331 13.85 -8.27 26.33
C VAL A 331 14.86 -9.35 25.97
N ASN A 332 16.06 -8.96 25.58
CA ASN A 332 17.13 -9.87 25.20
C ASN A 332 18.50 -9.21 25.43
N PRO A 333 19.43 -9.82 26.20
CA PRO A 333 20.78 -9.30 26.37
C PRO A 333 21.54 -9.09 25.05
N ASP A 334 21.28 -9.95 24.07
CA ASP A 334 21.72 -9.75 22.69
C ASP A 334 20.69 -8.89 21.93
N VAL A 335 20.87 -7.57 22.02
CA VAL A 335 19.96 -6.60 21.42
C VAL A 335 19.89 -6.69 19.90
N GLU A 336 20.87 -7.32 19.24
CA GLU A 336 20.89 -7.53 17.79
C GLU A 336 19.81 -8.53 17.34
N GLN A 337 19.34 -9.39 18.26
CA GLN A 337 18.23 -10.33 18.01
C GLN A 337 16.85 -9.70 18.16
N VAL A 338 16.77 -8.44 18.64
CA VAL A 338 15.51 -7.73 18.83
C VAL A 338 15.28 -6.80 17.65
N SER A 339 14.10 -6.88 17.05
CA SER A 339 13.72 -5.97 15.95
C SER A 339 13.59 -4.54 16.45
N GLN A 340 14.42 -3.64 15.93
CA GLN A 340 14.50 -2.22 16.30
C GLN A 340 14.49 -1.37 15.03
N VAL A 341 13.81 -0.23 15.08
CA VAL A 341 13.72 0.69 13.95
C VAL A 341 13.91 2.13 14.41
N PHE A 342 14.65 2.91 13.63
CA PHE A 342 14.77 4.36 13.76
C PHE A 342 14.17 5.01 12.52
N ILE A 343 13.28 6.00 12.72
CA ILE A 343 12.49 6.63 11.65
C ILE A 343 12.87 8.10 11.57
N PRO A 344 13.78 8.51 10.68
CA PRO A 344 14.16 9.91 10.49
C PRO A 344 13.05 10.66 9.72
N TYR A 345 12.05 11.13 10.46
CA TYR A 345 10.89 11.83 9.91
C TYR A 345 10.92 13.32 10.27
N LYS A 346 10.55 14.18 9.32
CA LYS A 346 10.51 15.65 9.49
C LYS A 346 11.87 16.20 9.98
N GLU A 347 11.89 16.90 11.13
CA GLU A 347 13.08 17.50 11.73
C GLU A 347 14.12 16.45 12.17
N VAL A 348 13.70 15.23 12.47
CA VAL A 348 14.63 14.14 12.85
C VAL A 348 15.52 13.74 11.66
N LEU A 349 15.04 13.92 10.42
CA LEU A 349 15.87 13.72 9.23
C LEU A 349 16.99 14.76 9.16
N ASP A 350 16.74 16.02 9.56
CA ASP A 350 17.78 17.05 9.62
C ASP A 350 18.85 16.70 10.67
N VAL A 351 18.42 16.17 11.82
CA VAL A 351 19.34 15.68 12.88
C VAL A 351 20.17 14.50 12.40
N TYR A 352 19.56 13.56 11.67
CA TYR A 352 20.27 12.43 11.07
C TYR A 352 21.30 12.92 10.05
N ASN A 353 20.92 13.82 9.16
CA ASN A 353 21.81 14.41 8.14
C ASN A 353 22.93 15.25 8.76
N ALA A 354 22.76 15.78 9.99
CA ALA A 354 23.79 16.45 10.75
C ALA A 354 24.76 15.46 11.44
N GLY A 355 24.68 14.16 11.12
CA GLY A 355 25.60 13.12 11.59
C GLY A 355 25.20 12.49 12.93
N LEU A 356 23.90 12.30 13.19
CA LEU A 356 23.48 11.43 14.29
C LEU A 356 23.88 9.99 13.99
N GLU A 357 24.66 9.39 14.88
CA GLU A 357 25.02 7.99 14.78
C GLU A 357 23.88 7.09 15.29
N VAL A 358 23.32 6.28 14.40
CA VAL A 358 22.35 5.24 14.72
C VAL A 358 23.09 3.89 14.74
N PRO A 359 22.91 3.03 15.79
CA PRO A 359 23.60 1.73 15.86
C PRO A 359 23.36 0.90 14.59
N GLU A 360 24.41 0.22 14.11
CA GLU A 360 24.45 -0.47 12.81
C GLU A 360 23.41 -1.58 12.67
N ASP A 361 22.97 -2.19 13.76
CA ASP A 361 21.96 -3.25 13.81
C ASP A 361 20.52 -2.74 13.90
N VAL A 362 20.33 -1.42 14.01
CA VAL A 362 19.00 -0.77 13.99
C VAL A 362 18.60 -0.48 12.55
N SER A 363 17.41 -0.93 12.15
CA SER A 363 16.86 -0.64 10.83
C SER A 363 16.56 0.86 10.67
N LEU A 364 16.92 1.44 9.51
CA LEU A 364 16.53 2.81 9.15
C LEU A 364 15.26 2.76 8.33
N MET A 365 14.24 3.52 8.71
CA MET A 365 12.98 3.57 7.97
C MET A 365 12.76 4.92 7.29
N TRP A 366 12.70 4.90 5.99
CA TRP A 366 12.50 6.07 5.15
C TRP A 366 11.02 6.28 4.86
N CYS A 367 10.62 7.53 4.66
CA CYS A 367 9.23 7.87 4.40
C CYS A 367 9.08 8.45 3.00
N ASP A 368 7.91 8.24 2.39
CA ASP A 368 7.49 9.04 1.24
C ASP A 368 7.15 10.48 1.67
N ASP A 369 6.78 11.29 0.69
CA ASP A 369 6.35 12.68 0.93
C ASP A 369 4.87 12.79 1.36
N ASN A 370 4.26 11.68 1.76
CA ASN A 370 2.85 11.46 2.07
C ASN A 370 1.91 11.42 0.84
N TYR A 371 2.44 11.57 -0.37
CA TYR A 371 1.69 11.52 -1.63
C TYR A 371 2.20 10.43 -2.57
N GLY A 372 3.01 9.51 -2.03
CA GLY A 372 3.49 8.33 -2.74
C GLY A 372 4.86 8.51 -3.41
N TYR A 373 5.56 9.62 -3.23
CA TYR A 373 6.90 9.85 -3.78
C TYR A 373 7.95 9.72 -2.67
N ILE A 374 8.84 8.73 -2.79
CA ILE A 374 9.88 8.45 -1.79
C ILE A 374 10.86 9.63 -1.72
N ARG A 375 11.10 10.13 -0.50
CA ARG A 375 11.95 11.32 -0.26
C ARG A 375 13.43 11.01 -0.07
N HIS A 376 13.75 9.82 0.41
CA HIS A 376 15.11 9.39 0.63
C HIS A 376 15.25 7.93 0.21
N PHE A 377 16.22 7.67 -0.64
CA PHE A 377 16.59 6.31 -1.04
C PHE A 377 17.89 5.94 -0.32
N PRO A 378 18.00 4.70 0.21
CA PRO A 378 19.24 4.29 0.88
C PRO A 378 20.49 4.53 0.02
N THR A 379 21.49 5.20 0.59
CA THR A 379 22.84 5.27 0.00
C THR A 379 23.48 3.89 0.04
N LYS A 380 24.65 3.74 -0.60
CA LYS A 380 25.40 2.48 -0.58
C LYS A 380 25.82 2.09 0.84
N GLU A 381 26.18 3.06 1.65
CA GLU A 381 26.56 2.91 3.06
C GLU A 381 25.36 2.50 3.90
N GLU A 382 24.21 3.17 3.73
CA GLU A 382 22.96 2.83 4.43
C GLU A 382 22.45 1.45 4.02
N ALA A 383 22.53 1.08 2.74
CA ALA A 383 22.15 -0.22 2.24
C ALA A 383 23.02 -1.37 2.78
N ALA A 384 24.26 -1.09 3.14
CA ALA A 384 25.21 -2.07 3.69
C ALA A 384 25.05 -2.30 5.20
N ARG A 385 24.20 -1.53 5.90
CA ARG A 385 23.98 -1.63 7.35
C ARG A 385 23.40 -2.99 7.73
N LYS A 386 23.85 -3.53 8.86
CA LYS A 386 23.37 -4.83 9.41
C LYS A 386 21.87 -4.81 9.71
N GLY A 387 21.35 -3.71 10.26
CA GLY A 387 19.94 -3.52 10.56
C GLY A 387 19.06 -3.35 9.34
N GLY A 388 19.65 -3.09 8.17
CA GLY A 388 18.94 -2.89 6.93
C GLY A 388 18.15 -1.57 6.86
N ASN A 389 17.24 -1.51 5.89
CA ASN A 389 16.43 -0.34 5.64
C ASN A 389 14.97 -0.74 5.41
N GLY A 390 14.05 0.14 5.78
CA GLY A 390 12.62 0.00 5.57
C GLY A 390 11.99 1.21 4.91
N VAL A 391 10.68 1.09 4.63
CA VAL A 391 9.86 2.16 4.06
C VAL A 391 8.52 2.25 4.78
N TYR A 392 8.14 3.46 5.12
CA TYR A 392 6.81 3.85 5.52
C TYR A 392 6.17 4.61 4.35
N TYR A 393 5.14 4.00 3.74
CA TYR A 393 4.51 4.47 2.50
C TYR A 393 3.02 4.76 2.70
N HIS A 394 2.48 5.79 2.04
CA HIS A 394 1.10 6.22 2.18
C HIS A 394 0.23 5.85 0.98
N VAL A 395 -0.91 5.21 1.22
CA VAL A 395 -2.05 5.12 0.28
C VAL A 395 -3.28 5.86 0.81
N SER A 396 -3.19 6.38 2.01
CA SER A 396 -4.10 7.29 2.68
C SER A 396 -3.30 8.27 3.50
N TYR A 397 -3.74 9.52 3.60
CA TYR A 397 -3.02 10.56 4.36
C TYR A 397 -3.97 11.61 4.92
N TRP A 398 -3.68 12.01 6.16
CA TRP A 398 -4.24 13.17 6.81
C TRP A 398 -3.19 14.26 6.98
N GLY A 399 -3.31 15.37 6.26
CA GLY A 399 -2.41 16.51 6.43
C GLY A 399 -2.32 17.43 5.23
N ARG A 400 -1.26 18.23 5.18
CA ARG A 400 -1.02 19.26 4.15
C ARG A 400 -0.37 18.69 2.90
N PRO A 401 -0.74 19.19 1.70
CA PRO A 401 -1.70 20.26 1.41
C PRO A 401 -3.17 19.86 1.55
N HIS A 402 -3.55 18.58 1.40
CA HIS A 402 -4.93 18.10 1.54
C HIS A 402 -4.98 16.62 1.91
N ASP A 403 -5.97 16.24 2.70
CA ASP A 403 -6.27 14.85 3.02
C ASP A 403 -6.72 14.09 1.77
N TYR A 404 -6.34 12.80 1.69
CA TYR A 404 -6.95 11.81 0.81
C TYR A 404 -7.10 10.49 1.60
N LEU A 405 -8.32 10.15 1.97
CA LEU A 405 -8.61 9.03 2.88
C LEU A 405 -10.00 8.40 2.64
N TRP A 406 -10.88 9.06 1.86
CA TRP A 406 -12.27 8.64 1.70
C TRP A 406 -12.43 7.42 0.79
N ILE A 407 -11.74 7.39 -0.36
CA ILE A 407 -11.71 6.28 -1.32
C ILE A 407 -10.28 6.06 -1.83
N SER A 408 -9.99 4.82 -2.29
CA SER A 408 -8.65 4.45 -2.73
C SER A 408 -8.30 5.08 -4.07
N THR A 409 -7.45 6.10 -4.06
CA THR A 409 -7.08 6.91 -5.23
C THR A 409 -5.58 6.88 -5.55
N CYS A 410 -4.79 6.10 -4.81
CA CYS A 410 -3.38 5.91 -5.11
C CYS A 410 -3.22 5.05 -6.35
N HIS A 411 -2.51 5.58 -7.38
CA HIS A 411 -2.32 4.86 -8.63
C HIS A 411 -1.40 3.65 -8.44
N PRO A 412 -1.81 2.43 -8.87
CA PRO A 412 -1.01 1.21 -8.70
C PRO A 412 0.40 1.32 -9.29
N GLY A 413 0.54 1.97 -10.45
CA GLY A 413 1.83 2.21 -11.08
C GLY A 413 2.76 3.10 -10.24
N LEU A 414 2.22 4.11 -9.53
CA LEU A 414 3.02 4.93 -8.62
C LEU A 414 3.53 4.10 -7.44
N LEU A 415 2.63 3.38 -6.76
CA LEU A 415 3.00 2.49 -5.66
C LEU A 415 4.06 1.49 -6.10
N TYR A 416 3.83 0.79 -7.22
CA TYR A 416 4.75 -0.21 -7.73
C TYR A 416 6.14 0.36 -8.02
N THR A 417 6.21 1.48 -8.76
CA THR A 417 7.50 2.02 -9.21
C THR A 417 8.32 2.57 -8.06
N GLN A 418 7.70 3.27 -7.12
CA GLN A 418 8.40 3.79 -5.94
C GLN A 418 8.90 2.66 -5.04
N MET A 419 8.07 1.65 -4.77
CA MET A 419 8.46 0.51 -3.93
C MET A 419 9.50 -0.38 -4.61
N LYS A 420 9.41 -0.60 -5.93
CA LYS A 420 10.43 -1.34 -6.70
C LYS A 420 11.78 -0.61 -6.67
N MET A 421 11.77 0.70 -6.88
CA MET A 421 12.97 1.53 -6.89
C MET A 421 13.67 1.51 -5.51
N VAL A 422 12.94 1.72 -4.42
CA VAL A 422 13.51 1.74 -3.08
C VAL A 422 13.98 0.35 -2.64
N TYR A 423 13.29 -0.72 -3.06
CA TYR A 423 13.76 -2.10 -2.85
C TYR A 423 15.11 -2.35 -3.53
N ASN A 424 15.27 -1.89 -4.77
CA ASN A 424 16.53 -2.02 -5.51
C ASN A 424 17.67 -1.23 -4.86
N LYS A 425 17.36 -0.14 -4.13
CA LYS A 425 18.33 0.63 -3.32
C LYS A 425 18.59 0.03 -1.94
N GLY A 426 17.98 -1.11 -1.59
CA GLY A 426 18.30 -1.86 -0.37
C GLY A 426 17.28 -1.77 0.77
N ALA A 427 16.12 -1.16 0.57
CA ALA A 427 15.05 -1.14 1.58
C ALA A 427 14.28 -2.47 1.58
N ARG A 428 14.79 -3.46 2.31
CA ARG A 428 14.30 -4.85 2.33
C ARG A 428 13.97 -5.38 3.73
N ASP A 429 14.21 -4.59 4.78
CA ASP A 429 13.98 -5.04 6.14
C ASP A 429 12.54 -4.84 6.59
N MET A 430 11.93 -3.68 6.30
CA MET A 430 10.59 -3.36 6.81
C MET A 430 9.78 -2.50 5.83
N TRP A 431 8.59 -2.96 5.47
CA TRP A 431 7.63 -2.22 4.66
C TRP A 431 6.32 -2.04 5.43
N ILE A 432 5.95 -0.79 5.70
CA ILE A 432 4.70 -0.43 6.39
C ILE A 432 3.87 0.47 5.49
N LEU A 433 2.66 0.02 5.19
CA LEU A 433 1.68 0.77 4.42
C LEU A 433 0.72 1.52 5.34
N ASN A 434 0.74 2.84 5.28
CA ASN A 434 -0.31 3.65 5.88
C ASN A 434 -1.58 3.51 5.04
N VAL A 435 -2.59 2.86 5.60
CA VAL A 435 -3.86 2.59 4.91
C VAL A 435 -4.97 3.52 5.37
N GLY A 436 -4.73 4.31 6.43
CA GLY A 436 -5.77 5.03 7.13
C GLY A 436 -6.72 4.06 7.82
N ASP A 437 -7.64 3.54 7.02
CA ASP A 437 -8.47 2.37 7.29
C ASP A 437 -8.19 1.25 6.27
N ILE A 438 -8.58 0.01 6.58
CA ILE A 438 -8.47 -1.11 5.63
C ILE A 438 -9.36 -0.87 4.42
N LYS A 439 -10.56 -0.37 4.66
CA LYS A 439 -11.52 0.00 3.63
C LYS A 439 -11.44 1.51 3.36
N PRO A 440 -11.32 1.91 2.10
CA PRO A 440 -11.46 1.14 0.85
C PRO A 440 -10.11 0.81 0.15
N ALA A 441 -9.04 0.54 0.88
CA ALA A 441 -7.70 0.37 0.33
C ALA A 441 -7.36 -1.09 -0.07
N GLU A 442 -8.35 -1.94 -0.27
CA GLU A 442 -8.19 -3.39 -0.42
C GLU A 442 -7.18 -3.77 -1.51
N TYR A 443 -7.31 -3.23 -2.71
CA TYR A 443 -6.39 -3.57 -3.80
C TYR A 443 -4.96 -3.09 -3.55
N GLN A 444 -4.78 -1.87 -3.04
CA GLN A 444 -3.45 -1.32 -2.75
C GLN A 444 -2.76 -2.09 -1.62
N ILE A 445 -3.52 -2.54 -0.63
CA ILE A 445 -2.98 -3.40 0.44
C ILE A 445 -2.47 -4.71 -0.15
N GLU A 446 -3.26 -5.40 -0.98
CA GLU A 446 -2.84 -6.66 -1.59
C GLU A 446 -1.63 -6.48 -2.51
N LEU A 447 -1.65 -5.49 -3.40
CA LEU A 447 -0.52 -5.17 -4.27
C LEU A 447 0.78 -4.95 -3.48
N PHE A 448 0.71 -4.15 -2.41
CA PHE A 448 1.86 -3.87 -1.56
C PHE A 448 2.39 -5.12 -0.83
N MET A 449 1.49 -5.96 -0.31
CA MET A 449 1.86 -7.19 0.38
C MET A 449 2.42 -8.25 -0.58
N ASP A 450 1.84 -8.40 -1.77
CA ASP A 450 2.34 -9.31 -2.80
C ASP A 450 3.74 -8.90 -3.29
N MET A 451 4.00 -7.60 -3.47
CA MET A 451 5.34 -7.08 -3.76
C MET A 451 6.32 -7.36 -2.60
N GLY A 452 5.89 -7.19 -1.37
CA GLY A 452 6.73 -7.47 -0.19
C GLY A 452 7.00 -8.98 -0.02
N TRP A 453 6.10 -9.82 -0.48
CA TRP A 453 6.27 -11.26 -0.50
C TRP A 453 7.20 -11.71 -1.62
N ASP A 454 6.87 -11.37 -2.86
CA ASP A 454 7.75 -11.63 -4.01
C ASP A 454 7.84 -10.39 -4.91
N ILE A 455 8.93 -9.68 -4.80
CA ILE A 455 9.20 -8.46 -5.58
C ILE A 455 9.27 -8.69 -7.08
N ASN A 456 9.43 -9.92 -7.52
CA ASN A 456 9.55 -10.32 -8.92
C ASN A 456 8.29 -11.01 -9.46
N ALA A 457 7.25 -11.19 -8.65
CA ALA A 457 5.98 -11.80 -9.10
C ALA A 457 5.26 -10.97 -10.17
N ILE A 458 5.50 -9.66 -10.19
CA ILE A 458 4.91 -8.73 -11.15
C ILE A 458 5.95 -8.36 -12.21
N GLU A 459 5.64 -8.59 -13.48
CA GLU A 459 6.48 -8.15 -14.60
C GLU A 459 6.68 -6.62 -14.56
N ASN A 460 7.92 -6.17 -14.76
CA ASN A 460 8.32 -4.77 -14.54
C ASN A 460 7.88 -3.85 -15.71
N ASN A 461 6.59 -3.79 -15.99
CA ASN A 461 5.96 -2.93 -16.99
C ASN A 461 4.44 -2.81 -16.76
N GLU A 462 3.74 -2.02 -17.59
CA GLU A 462 2.28 -1.83 -17.53
C GLU A 462 1.51 -3.17 -17.61
N ARG A 463 1.94 -4.08 -18.48
CA ARG A 463 1.27 -5.39 -18.67
C ARG A 463 1.31 -6.23 -17.39
N GLY A 464 2.44 -6.22 -16.67
CA GLY A 464 2.57 -6.94 -15.40
C GLY A 464 1.59 -6.42 -14.35
N LEU A 465 1.45 -5.10 -14.24
CA LEU A 465 0.49 -4.46 -13.34
C LEU A 465 -0.96 -4.72 -13.74
N GLU A 466 -1.27 -4.63 -15.03
CA GLU A 466 -2.61 -4.95 -15.53
C GLU A 466 -2.97 -6.42 -15.29
N LYS A 467 -1.99 -7.32 -15.44
CA LYS A 467 -2.19 -8.74 -15.14
C LYS A 467 -2.49 -8.95 -13.65
N HIS A 468 -1.74 -8.32 -12.75
CA HIS A 468 -1.97 -8.41 -11.31
C HIS A 468 -3.38 -7.91 -10.94
N LEU A 469 -3.80 -6.77 -11.48
CA LEU A 469 -5.15 -6.23 -11.27
C LEU A 469 -6.22 -7.14 -11.88
N PHE A 470 -5.96 -7.70 -13.07
CA PHE A 470 -6.86 -8.65 -13.71
C PHE A 470 -7.02 -9.93 -12.88
N ASP A 471 -5.92 -10.53 -12.39
CA ASP A 471 -5.96 -11.74 -11.56
C ASP A 471 -6.74 -11.51 -10.27
N TRP A 472 -6.58 -10.32 -9.66
CA TRP A 472 -7.37 -9.89 -8.50
C TRP A 472 -8.87 -9.80 -8.82
N LEU A 473 -9.23 -9.15 -9.93
CA LEU A 473 -10.62 -9.05 -10.40
C LEU A 473 -11.20 -10.41 -10.79
N GLU A 474 -10.42 -11.26 -11.46
CA GLU A 474 -10.86 -12.59 -11.87
C GLU A 474 -11.19 -13.46 -10.66
N ARG A 475 -10.38 -13.40 -9.61
CA ARG A 475 -10.64 -14.11 -8.36
C ARG A 475 -11.97 -13.70 -7.74
N GLU A 476 -12.25 -12.40 -7.68
CA GLU A 476 -13.47 -11.86 -7.05
C GLU A 476 -14.71 -12.02 -7.94
N PHE A 477 -14.60 -11.76 -9.24
CA PHE A 477 -15.76 -11.62 -10.13
C PHE A 477 -15.84 -12.70 -11.23
N GLY A 478 -14.74 -13.39 -11.52
CA GLY A 478 -14.61 -14.33 -12.64
C GLY A 478 -14.13 -13.63 -13.92
N THR A 479 -13.60 -14.44 -14.85
CA THR A 479 -12.87 -13.98 -16.05
C THR A 479 -13.66 -13.00 -16.92
N SER A 480 -14.95 -13.27 -17.15
CA SER A 480 -15.78 -12.41 -18.03
C SER A 480 -15.93 -11.01 -17.44
N MET A 481 -16.33 -10.91 -16.17
CA MET A 481 -16.53 -9.62 -15.50
C MET A 481 -15.18 -8.89 -15.31
N ALA A 482 -14.10 -9.60 -15.02
CA ALA A 482 -12.76 -9.01 -14.88
C ALA A 482 -12.31 -8.28 -16.16
N ARG A 483 -12.61 -8.83 -17.34
CA ARG A 483 -12.32 -8.18 -18.64
C ARG A 483 -13.08 -6.87 -18.85
N GLU A 484 -14.31 -6.79 -18.38
CA GLU A 484 -15.14 -5.58 -18.48
C GLU A 484 -14.71 -4.51 -17.45
N VAL A 485 -14.30 -4.94 -16.25
CA VAL A 485 -13.97 -4.03 -15.13
C VAL A 485 -12.55 -3.47 -15.20
N LEU A 486 -11.58 -4.25 -15.69
CA LEU A 486 -10.18 -3.83 -15.78
C LEU A 486 -10.00 -2.46 -16.47
N PRO A 487 -10.57 -2.19 -17.65
CA PRO A 487 -10.44 -0.87 -18.29
C PRO A 487 -11.13 0.24 -17.48
N LEU A 488 -12.17 -0.06 -16.71
CA LEU A 488 -12.86 0.93 -15.86
C LEU A 488 -12.00 1.31 -14.65
N LEU A 489 -11.35 0.36 -13.99
CA LEU A 489 -10.41 0.64 -12.91
C LEU A 489 -9.16 1.38 -13.42
N ASN A 490 -8.64 1.01 -14.56
CA ASN A 490 -7.53 1.74 -15.19
C ASN A 490 -7.89 3.20 -15.47
N GLU A 491 -9.12 3.44 -15.96
CA GLU A 491 -9.62 4.80 -16.20
C GLU A 491 -9.86 5.55 -14.87
N TYR A 492 -10.42 4.89 -13.87
CA TYR A 492 -10.58 5.45 -12.54
C TYR A 492 -9.25 5.92 -11.94
N TYR A 493 -8.20 5.07 -11.97
CA TYR A 493 -6.89 5.43 -11.46
C TYR A 493 -6.25 6.56 -12.28
N ARG A 494 -6.42 6.57 -13.60
CA ARG A 494 -5.97 7.68 -14.46
C ARG A 494 -6.62 9.01 -14.04
N LEU A 495 -7.92 9.01 -13.90
CA LEU A 495 -8.67 10.22 -13.52
C LEU A 495 -8.30 10.68 -12.10
N ALA A 496 -8.15 9.77 -11.15
CA ALA A 496 -7.69 10.08 -9.80
C ALA A 496 -6.23 10.57 -9.76
N TYR A 497 -5.37 10.09 -10.67
CA TYR A 497 -3.99 10.57 -10.82
C TYR A 497 -3.94 12.02 -11.26
N ILE A 498 -4.77 12.43 -12.24
CA ILE A 498 -4.88 13.82 -12.69
C ILE A 498 -5.27 14.73 -11.51
N ARG A 499 -6.28 14.35 -10.75
CA ARG A 499 -6.68 15.03 -9.51
C ARG A 499 -7.59 14.12 -8.69
N LYS A 500 -7.24 13.95 -7.42
CA LYS A 500 -8.06 13.13 -6.51
C LYS A 500 -9.45 13.77 -6.29
N PRO A 501 -10.49 12.98 -6.09
CA PRO A 501 -11.83 13.50 -5.79
C PRO A 501 -11.86 14.44 -4.59
N GLU A 502 -11.06 14.15 -3.56
CA GLU A 502 -10.94 14.96 -2.35
C GLU A 502 -10.31 16.33 -2.60
N PHE A 503 -9.64 16.53 -3.73
CA PHE A 503 -9.01 17.81 -4.10
C PHE A 503 -9.88 18.70 -4.99
N MET A 504 -11.10 18.24 -5.32
CA MET A 504 -11.97 18.93 -6.28
C MET A 504 -12.55 20.26 -5.76
N GLY A 505 -12.62 20.44 -4.44
CA GLY A 505 -13.06 21.69 -3.82
C GLY A 505 -12.00 22.78 -3.81
N ASN A 506 -10.79 22.52 -4.30
CA ASN A 506 -9.64 23.45 -4.26
C ASN A 506 -9.38 24.00 -2.83
N THR A 507 -9.72 23.22 -1.82
CA THR A 507 -9.46 23.48 -0.40
C THR A 507 -8.07 22.97 -0.02
N ARG A 508 -7.61 23.33 1.18
CA ARG A 508 -6.41 22.78 1.81
C ARG A 508 -6.70 22.43 3.26
N THR A 509 -6.08 21.36 3.75
CA THR A 509 -6.24 20.87 5.12
C THR A 509 -5.15 21.45 6.01
N GLU A 510 -5.48 21.67 7.28
CA GLU A 510 -4.56 22.13 8.35
C GLU A 510 -3.82 23.44 8.07
N GLU A 511 -4.20 24.20 7.06
CA GLU A 511 -3.65 25.54 6.84
C GLU A 511 -4.24 26.53 7.89
N LYS A 512 -3.41 27.49 8.33
CA LYS A 512 -3.82 28.47 9.32
C LYS A 512 -4.81 29.50 8.75
N ASP A 513 -4.64 29.88 7.48
CA ASP A 513 -5.51 30.84 6.80
C ASP A 513 -6.87 30.18 6.50
N PRO A 514 -7.98 30.74 7.04
CA PRO A 514 -9.33 30.27 6.79
C PRO A 514 -9.71 30.25 5.31
N ALA A 515 -9.10 31.10 4.49
CA ALA A 515 -9.35 31.17 3.06
C ALA A 515 -9.05 29.85 2.30
N PHE A 516 -8.18 28.99 2.86
CA PHE A 516 -7.92 27.66 2.30
C PHE A 516 -8.99 26.61 2.66
N LYS A 517 -9.87 26.91 3.61
CA LYS A 517 -10.94 25.99 4.03
C LYS A 517 -12.25 26.22 3.27
N VAL A 518 -12.30 27.21 2.40
CA VAL A 518 -13.48 27.54 1.59
C VAL A 518 -13.36 26.91 0.23
N VAL A 519 -14.41 26.23 -0.23
CA VAL A 519 -14.48 25.67 -1.59
C VAL A 519 -14.37 26.78 -2.63
N LYS A 520 -13.46 26.62 -3.58
CA LYS A 520 -13.13 27.57 -4.64
C LYS A 520 -13.12 26.87 -6.01
N ASP A 521 -13.12 27.68 -7.06
CA ASP A 521 -12.93 27.20 -8.40
C ASP A 521 -11.53 26.60 -8.59
N LEU A 522 -11.49 25.53 -9.37
CA LEU A 522 -10.26 25.02 -9.92
C LEU A 522 -9.79 25.94 -11.05
N PRO A 523 -8.48 26.09 -11.29
CA PRO A 523 -7.96 26.86 -12.41
C PRO A 523 -8.11 26.09 -13.74
N TRP A 524 -9.33 25.64 -14.02
CA TRP A 524 -9.69 24.85 -15.19
C TRP A 524 -10.56 25.63 -16.15
N SER A 525 -10.30 25.48 -17.45
CA SER A 525 -11.14 26.03 -18.49
C SER A 525 -12.47 25.30 -18.60
N LYS A 526 -13.43 25.89 -19.29
CA LYS A 526 -14.72 25.24 -19.57
C LYS A 526 -14.53 23.87 -20.24
N GLU A 527 -13.64 23.80 -21.23
CA GLU A 527 -13.34 22.55 -21.95
C GLU A 527 -12.78 21.45 -21.04
N GLU A 528 -11.86 21.81 -20.13
CA GLU A 528 -11.30 20.85 -19.17
C GLU A 528 -12.39 20.32 -18.22
N ILE A 529 -13.27 21.19 -17.74
CA ILE A 529 -14.41 20.83 -16.89
C ILE A 529 -15.37 19.90 -17.62
N GLU A 530 -15.79 20.27 -18.85
CA GLU A 530 -16.74 19.46 -19.63
C GLU A 530 -16.15 18.11 -20.02
N THR A 531 -14.86 18.05 -20.36
CA THR A 531 -14.15 16.80 -20.64
C THR A 531 -14.16 15.90 -19.42
N ARG A 532 -13.78 16.44 -18.27
CA ARG A 532 -13.74 15.69 -17.00
C ARG A 532 -15.11 15.17 -16.58
N LEU A 533 -16.15 15.98 -16.71
CA LEU A 533 -17.54 15.59 -16.45
C LEU A 533 -17.98 14.46 -17.38
N LYS A 534 -17.65 14.52 -18.66
CA LYS A 534 -17.95 13.48 -19.64
C LYS A 534 -17.24 12.16 -19.32
N GLU A 535 -15.95 12.20 -18.98
CA GLU A 535 -15.17 11.03 -18.64
C GLU A 535 -15.75 10.31 -17.42
N TYR A 536 -16.00 11.02 -16.32
CA TYR A 536 -16.61 10.44 -15.13
C TYR A 536 -18.05 9.99 -15.30
N THR A 537 -18.84 10.69 -16.10
CA THR A 537 -20.20 10.26 -16.44
C THR A 537 -20.17 8.95 -17.21
N THR A 538 -19.32 8.86 -18.24
CA THR A 538 -19.14 7.63 -19.02
C THR A 538 -18.68 6.46 -18.14
N LEU A 539 -17.75 6.70 -17.22
CA LEU A 539 -17.27 5.69 -16.27
C LEU A 539 -18.41 5.20 -15.37
N SER A 540 -19.15 6.15 -14.76
CA SER A 540 -20.26 5.85 -13.85
C SER A 540 -21.39 5.08 -14.56
N ASP A 541 -21.75 5.48 -15.78
CA ASP A 541 -22.82 4.83 -16.56
C ASP A 541 -22.47 3.37 -16.90
N LYS A 542 -21.21 3.12 -17.27
CA LYS A 542 -20.72 1.75 -17.51
C LYS A 542 -20.77 0.90 -16.23
N VAL A 543 -20.35 1.44 -15.09
CA VAL A 543 -20.43 0.74 -13.80
C VAL A 543 -21.89 0.42 -13.45
N ILE A 544 -22.82 1.36 -13.61
CA ILE A 544 -24.25 1.14 -13.38
C ILE A 544 -24.81 0.06 -14.32
N GLY A 545 -24.36 0.05 -15.58
CA GLY A 545 -24.73 -0.99 -16.55
C GLY A 545 -24.30 -2.38 -16.06
N LEU A 546 -23.01 -2.54 -15.76
CA LEU A 546 -22.46 -3.81 -15.29
C LEU A 546 -23.01 -4.27 -13.94
N SER A 547 -23.38 -3.34 -13.03
CA SER A 547 -23.98 -3.70 -11.75
C SER A 547 -25.25 -4.56 -11.89
N LYS A 548 -25.98 -4.43 -13.01
CA LYS A 548 -27.19 -5.21 -13.31
C LYS A 548 -26.88 -6.64 -13.76
N GLU A 549 -25.66 -6.88 -14.22
CA GLU A 549 -25.17 -8.17 -14.73
C GLU A 549 -24.44 -8.97 -13.64
N VAL A 550 -24.08 -8.33 -12.52
CA VAL A 550 -23.38 -8.99 -11.41
C VAL A 550 -24.31 -10.00 -10.73
N PRO A 551 -23.90 -11.27 -10.56
CA PRO A 551 -24.67 -12.26 -9.84
C PRO A 551 -25.04 -11.83 -8.42
N ALA A 552 -26.20 -12.27 -7.93
CA ALA A 552 -26.75 -11.84 -6.64
C ALA A 552 -25.80 -12.11 -5.46
N ASP A 553 -25.08 -13.23 -5.47
CA ASP A 553 -24.11 -13.62 -4.45
C ASP A 553 -22.84 -12.75 -4.46
N LYS A 554 -22.60 -11.99 -5.54
CA LYS A 554 -21.44 -11.10 -5.71
C LYS A 554 -21.79 -9.60 -5.60
N GLN A 555 -23.04 -9.25 -5.39
CA GLN A 555 -23.48 -7.84 -5.30
C GLN A 555 -22.81 -7.07 -4.15
N LEU A 556 -22.56 -7.73 -3.02
CA LEU A 556 -21.91 -7.10 -1.86
C LEU A 556 -20.46 -6.74 -2.15
N VAL A 557 -19.68 -7.68 -2.66
CA VAL A 557 -18.27 -7.45 -3.00
C VAL A 557 -18.13 -6.48 -4.18
N TRP A 558 -19.04 -6.54 -5.16
CA TRP A 558 -19.08 -5.59 -6.27
C TRP A 558 -19.28 -4.15 -5.79
N TYR A 559 -20.27 -3.95 -4.92
CA TYR A 559 -20.56 -2.62 -4.41
C TYR A 559 -19.37 -2.01 -3.68
N GLN A 560 -18.69 -2.80 -2.88
CA GLN A 560 -17.56 -2.35 -2.07
C GLN A 560 -16.30 -2.07 -2.91
N LEU A 561 -15.95 -2.99 -3.82
CA LEU A 561 -14.67 -2.94 -4.53
C LEU A 561 -14.73 -2.16 -5.85
N VAL A 562 -15.91 -2.00 -6.44
CA VAL A 562 -16.06 -1.37 -7.78
C VAL A 562 -17.07 -0.22 -7.75
N GLU A 563 -18.33 -0.48 -7.40
CA GLU A 563 -19.38 0.51 -7.59
C GLU A 563 -19.19 1.74 -6.70
N TYR A 564 -18.97 1.57 -5.40
CA TYR A 564 -18.84 2.67 -4.46
C TYR A 564 -17.64 3.59 -4.77
N PRO A 565 -16.41 3.09 -4.94
CA PRO A 565 -15.27 3.97 -5.23
C PRO A 565 -15.37 4.68 -6.58
N LEU A 566 -15.77 3.99 -7.66
CA LEU A 566 -15.80 4.59 -8.99
C LEU A 566 -16.93 5.63 -9.11
N ARG A 567 -18.12 5.29 -8.63
CA ARG A 567 -19.27 6.21 -8.65
C ARG A 567 -19.12 7.33 -7.62
N GLY A 568 -18.58 7.04 -6.44
CA GLY A 568 -18.26 8.05 -5.43
C GLY A 568 -17.32 9.13 -5.99
N ALA A 569 -16.26 8.73 -6.68
CA ALA A 569 -15.37 9.65 -7.36
C ALA A 569 -16.08 10.47 -8.45
N ALA A 570 -16.95 9.82 -9.25
CA ALA A 570 -17.72 10.49 -10.29
C ALA A 570 -18.65 11.56 -9.70
N GLU A 571 -19.40 11.21 -8.67
CA GLU A 571 -20.34 12.15 -8.04
C GLU A 571 -19.62 13.30 -7.31
N MET A 572 -18.45 13.05 -6.69
CA MET A 572 -17.63 14.12 -6.10
C MET A 572 -17.14 15.11 -7.16
N ASN A 573 -16.70 14.62 -8.32
CA ASN A 573 -16.34 15.48 -9.45
C ASN A 573 -17.53 16.27 -9.99
N LYS A 574 -18.68 15.62 -10.21
CA LYS A 574 -19.92 16.29 -10.65
C LYS A 574 -20.35 17.37 -9.67
N LYS A 575 -20.35 17.07 -8.36
CA LYS A 575 -20.70 18.04 -7.31
C LYS A 575 -19.91 19.34 -7.43
N HIS A 576 -18.59 19.25 -7.51
CA HIS A 576 -17.73 20.43 -7.55
C HIS A 576 -17.72 21.10 -8.91
N LEU A 577 -17.67 20.36 -10.01
CA LEU A 577 -17.57 20.92 -11.34
C LEU A 577 -18.88 21.57 -11.82
N TYR A 578 -20.03 20.98 -11.51
CA TYR A 578 -21.31 21.63 -11.76
C TYR A 578 -21.51 22.87 -10.88
N ALA A 579 -21.04 22.85 -9.63
CA ALA A 579 -21.03 24.06 -8.79
C ALA A 579 -20.15 25.16 -9.38
N GLN A 580 -18.97 24.82 -9.90
CA GLN A 580 -18.08 25.78 -10.59
C GLN A 580 -18.77 26.35 -11.82
N LEU A 581 -19.35 25.54 -12.70
CA LEU A 581 -20.09 26.02 -13.85
C LEU A 581 -21.30 26.86 -13.45
N ALA A 582 -22.02 26.48 -12.40
CA ALA A 582 -23.21 27.20 -11.92
C ALA A 582 -22.84 28.58 -11.34
N ARG A 583 -21.71 28.73 -10.66
CA ARG A 583 -21.19 30.02 -10.20
C ARG A 583 -21.02 31.02 -11.34
N HIS A 584 -20.66 30.54 -12.52
CA HIS A 584 -20.45 31.32 -13.73
C HIS A 584 -21.70 31.36 -14.66
N GLY A 585 -22.85 30.87 -14.18
CA GLY A 585 -24.10 30.86 -14.98
C GLY A 585 -24.13 29.88 -16.15
N LEU A 586 -23.19 28.90 -16.18
CA LEU A 586 -23.04 27.92 -17.28
C LEU A 586 -23.73 26.58 -17.01
N ALA A 587 -24.19 26.32 -15.79
CA ALA A 587 -24.94 25.14 -15.39
C ALA A 587 -25.96 25.49 -14.30
N LYS A 588 -26.80 24.51 -13.94
CA LYS A 588 -27.76 24.63 -12.85
C LYS A 588 -27.18 24.09 -11.54
N TRP A 589 -27.44 24.74 -10.42
CA TRP A 589 -27.02 24.30 -9.09
C TRP A 589 -27.59 22.94 -8.69
N GLU A 590 -28.81 22.64 -9.21
CA GLU A 590 -29.49 21.37 -8.96
C GLU A 590 -28.64 20.16 -9.37
N GLN A 591 -27.78 20.27 -10.38
CA GLN A 591 -26.86 19.20 -10.80
C GLN A 591 -25.78 18.91 -9.75
N SER A 592 -25.27 19.96 -9.10
CA SER A 592 -24.32 19.82 -7.97
C SER A 592 -25.00 19.22 -6.73
N ASP A 593 -26.24 19.69 -6.43
CA ASP A 593 -27.01 19.20 -5.29
C ASP A 593 -27.40 17.72 -5.46
N GLU A 594 -27.79 17.30 -6.66
CA GLU A 594 -28.12 15.90 -6.99
C GLU A 594 -26.91 14.98 -6.79
N ALA A 595 -25.72 15.40 -7.23
CA ALA A 595 -24.50 14.66 -7.03
C ALA A 595 -24.17 14.50 -5.54
N PHE A 596 -24.34 15.55 -4.72
CA PHE A 596 -24.19 15.47 -3.28
C PHE A 596 -25.17 14.46 -2.65
N HIS A 597 -26.46 14.54 -2.98
CA HIS A 597 -27.46 13.62 -2.45
C HIS A 597 -27.22 12.17 -2.89
N THR A 598 -26.65 11.97 -4.08
CA THR A 598 -26.24 10.64 -4.56
C THR A 598 -25.12 10.08 -3.69
N ILE A 599 -24.11 10.87 -3.31
CA ILE A 599 -23.04 10.44 -2.39
C ILE A 599 -23.64 10.03 -1.04
N VAL A 600 -24.59 10.83 -0.49
CA VAL A 600 -25.27 10.51 0.76
C VAL A 600 -25.98 9.16 0.67
N ALA A 601 -26.80 8.95 -0.39
CA ALA A 601 -27.55 7.72 -0.60
C ALA A 601 -26.62 6.50 -0.81
N MET A 602 -25.50 6.68 -1.51
CA MET A 602 -24.51 5.62 -1.71
C MET A 602 -23.83 5.23 -0.39
N THR A 603 -23.53 6.20 0.45
CA THR A 603 -22.94 5.96 1.78
C THR A 603 -23.93 5.25 2.70
N GLU A 604 -25.19 5.64 2.67
CA GLU A 604 -26.26 4.97 3.43
C GLU A 604 -26.43 3.51 2.97
N LYS A 605 -26.44 3.27 1.65
CA LYS A 605 -26.47 1.91 1.10
C LYS A 605 -25.29 1.08 1.59
N TYR A 606 -24.06 1.67 1.60
CA TYR A 606 -22.85 0.98 2.09
C TYR A 606 -23.01 0.55 3.55
N ASN A 607 -23.46 1.48 4.39
CA ASN A 607 -23.59 1.25 5.83
C ASN A 607 -24.74 0.30 6.21
N THR A 608 -25.77 0.17 5.37
CA THR A 608 -26.94 -0.67 5.64
C THR A 608 -26.89 -2.04 4.96
N MET A 609 -26.02 -2.23 3.96
CA MET A 609 -25.89 -3.51 3.26
C MET A 609 -25.43 -4.63 4.20
N ASN A 610 -25.63 -5.88 3.79
CA ASN A 610 -25.29 -7.09 4.56
C ASN A 610 -25.78 -7.01 6.02
N HIS A 611 -27.07 -6.67 6.19
CA HIS A 611 -27.73 -6.51 7.51
C HIS A 611 -27.04 -5.47 8.42
N GLY A 612 -26.42 -4.46 7.83
CA GLY A 612 -25.72 -3.40 8.58
C GLY A 612 -24.35 -3.79 9.11
N LYS A 613 -23.74 -4.86 8.59
CA LYS A 613 -22.37 -5.29 8.98
C LYS A 613 -21.38 -4.13 8.95
N TRP A 614 -21.50 -3.24 7.97
CA TRP A 614 -20.60 -2.12 7.74
C TRP A 614 -21.14 -0.76 8.25
N ASN A 615 -22.17 -0.78 9.11
CA ASN A 615 -22.72 0.46 9.63
C ASN A 615 -21.65 1.28 10.36
N LYS A 616 -21.50 2.55 10.00
CA LYS A 616 -20.46 3.48 10.46
C LYS A 616 -19.07 3.27 9.87
N MET A 617 -18.90 2.37 8.90
CA MET A 617 -17.62 2.20 8.20
C MET A 617 -17.38 3.31 7.17
N MET A 618 -18.42 3.79 6.49
CA MET A 618 -18.32 4.89 5.52
C MET A 618 -19.04 6.14 6.01
N ASP A 619 -18.47 7.29 5.65
CA ASP A 619 -19.05 8.60 5.92
C ASP A 619 -19.07 9.40 4.59
N TYR A 620 -20.13 10.17 4.37
CA TYR A 620 -20.21 11.10 3.23
C TYR A 620 -19.52 12.44 3.53
N GLN A 621 -19.14 12.68 4.77
CA GLN A 621 -18.42 13.87 5.24
C GLN A 621 -17.21 13.50 6.13
N PRO A 622 -16.28 12.68 5.66
CA PRO A 622 -15.12 12.29 6.46
C PRO A 622 -14.47 13.50 7.12
N ARG A 623 -14.30 13.46 8.46
CA ARG A 623 -13.68 14.51 9.25
C ARG A 623 -14.36 15.88 9.15
N ASN A 624 -15.58 15.93 8.62
CA ASN A 624 -16.37 17.14 8.42
C ASN A 624 -15.63 18.25 7.61
N LEU A 625 -14.83 17.86 6.63
CA LEU A 625 -14.11 18.80 5.78
C LEU A 625 -15.03 19.44 4.73
N ALA A 626 -14.79 20.72 4.44
CA ALA A 626 -15.64 21.52 3.54
C ALA A 626 -15.81 20.90 2.13
N VAL A 627 -14.79 20.20 1.62
CA VAL A 627 -14.85 19.51 0.32
C VAL A 627 -15.96 18.46 0.26
N TYR A 628 -16.36 17.87 1.38
CA TYR A 628 -17.41 16.86 1.43
C TYR A 628 -18.81 17.44 1.61
N HIS A 629 -18.93 18.69 2.05
CA HIS A 629 -20.23 19.33 2.24
C HIS A 629 -20.94 19.59 0.91
N GLN A 630 -22.24 19.82 0.96
CA GLN A 630 -22.96 20.42 -0.14
C GLN A 630 -22.35 21.78 -0.46
N VAL A 631 -22.09 22.07 -1.74
CA VAL A 631 -21.42 23.30 -2.13
C VAL A 631 -22.35 24.49 -1.97
N PRO A 632 -21.96 25.53 -1.21
CA PRO A 632 -22.78 26.74 -1.05
C PRO A 632 -23.01 27.44 -2.40
N ARG A 633 -24.26 27.86 -2.64
CA ARG A 633 -24.63 28.62 -3.84
C ARG A 633 -24.07 30.03 -3.78
N THR A 634 -23.21 30.35 -4.71
CA THR A 634 -22.56 31.65 -4.87
C THR A 634 -22.53 32.03 -6.34
N GLN A 635 -22.26 33.30 -6.65
CA GLN A 635 -22.05 33.79 -8.01
C GLN A 635 -20.68 34.48 -8.10
N VAL A 636 -20.06 34.40 -9.25
CA VAL A 636 -18.78 35.03 -9.57
C VAL A 636 -18.97 35.81 -10.86
N GLU A 637 -18.51 37.05 -10.88
CA GLU A 637 -18.61 37.92 -12.07
C GLU A 637 -17.49 37.67 -13.07
N GLU A 638 -16.29 37.20 -12.56
CA GLU A 638 -15.17 36.89 -13.42
C GLU A 638 -15.47 35.66 -14.29
N PRO A 639 -15.04 35.66 -15.57
CA PRO A 639 -15.20 34.47 -16.42
C PRO A 639 -14.32 33.31 -15.96
N LEU A 640 -14.65 32.10 -16.40
CA LEU A 640 -13.76 30.93 -16.23
C LEU A 640 -12.41 31.22 -16.88
N VAL A 641 -11.37 30.59 -16.32
CA VAL A 641 -10.01 30.68 -16.85
C VAL A 641 -9.96 30.22 -18.31
N GLU A 642 -9.41 31.05 -19.19
CA GLU A 642 -9.08 30.64 -20.54
C GLU A 642 -7.63 30.13 -20.59
N LYS A 643 -7.41 29.00 -21.24
CA LYS A 643 -6.07 28.45 -21.44
C LYS A 643 -5.68 28.50 -22.91
N LYS A 644 -4.42 28.86 -23.16
CA LYS A 644 -3.85 28.80 -24.52
C LYS A 644 -3.80 27.33 -24.96
N THR A 645 -4.31 27.01 -26.12
CA THR A 645 -4.20 25.68 -26.72
C THR A 645 -2.76 25.44 -27.17
N PRO A 646 -2.15 24.28 -26.79
CA PRO A 646 -0.86 23.89 -27.31
C PRO A 646 -0.89 23.73 -28.83
N LEU A 647 0.20 24.12 -29.53
CA LEU A 647 0.39 23.79 -30.94
C LEU A 647 0.46 22.28 -31.18
N CYS A 648 1.07 21.59 -30.23
CA CYS A 648 1.14 20.13 -30.18
C CYS A 648 1.25 19.65 -28.74
N MET A 649 0.69 18.50 -28.45
CA MET A 649 0.83 17.79 -27.17
C MET A 649 1.19 16.33 -27.44
N LEU A 650 2.24 15.83 -26.77
CA LEU A 650 2.71 14.46 -26.83
C LEU A 650 2.72 13.86 -25.42
N ASN A 651 2.51 12.55 -25.31
CA ASN A 651 2.72 11.81 -24.09
C ASN A 651 4.16 11.29 -24.00
N GLY A 652 4.63 10.96 -22.84
CA GLY A 652 5.97 10.42 -22.67
C GLY A 652 6.28 9.24 -23.60
N LYS A 653 5.32 8.33 -23.78
CA LYS A 653 5.45 7.13 -24.63
C LYS A 653 5.44 7.39 -26.15
N ASP A 654 5.13 8.60 -26.60
CA ASP A 654 5.02 8.95 -28.03
C ASP A 654 6.39 9.23 -28.68
N TYR A 655 7.49 8.80 -28.04
CA TYR A 655 8.83 8.90 -28.61
C TYR A 655 8.99 8.01 -29.85
N ILE A 656 9.75 8.51 -30.86
CA ILE A 656 10.03 7.77 -32.10
C ILE A 656 11.31 6.92 -32.03
N SER A 657 12.22 7.25 -31.12
CA SER A 657 13.47 6.51 -30.89
C SER A 657 14.05 6.79 -29.50
N TYR A 658 14.94 5.92 -29.06
CA TYR A 658 15.70 6.09 -27.84
C TYR A 658 17.16 5.65 -28.01
N GLN A 659 18.05 6.14 -27.16
CA GLN A 659 19.43 5.70 -27.01
C GLN A 659 19.69 5.34 -25.56
N GLY A 660 20.24 4.17 -25.29
CA GLY A 660 20.45 3.62 -23.94
C GLY A 660 19.46 2.53 -23.60
N ILE A 661 18.89 2.54 -22.40
CA ILE A 661 17.93 1.54 -21.91
C ILE A 661 16.53 1.92 -22.39
N GLN A 662 15.75 0.94 -22.85
CA GLN A 662 14.38 1.17 -23.29
C GLN A 662 13.55 1.78 -22.15
N PRO A 663 12.90 2.94 -22.35
CA PRO A 663 12.01 3.50 -21.36
C PRO A 663 10.83 2.60 -21.04
N VAL A 664 10.39 2.61 -19.78
CA VAL A 664 9.29 1.73 -19.32
C VAL A 664 8.06 2.56 -18.98
N CYS A 665 6.91 2.16 -19.51
CA CYS A 665 5.60 2.67 -19.13
C CYS A 665 4.96 1.75 -18.07
N TYR A 666 4.34 2.33 -17.06
CA TYR A 666 3.61 1.61 -16.00
C TYR A 666 2.12 1.99 -15.96
N GLY A 667 1.61 2.55 -17.04
CA GLY A 667 0.22 2.99 -17.13
C GLY A 667 -0.12 4.25 -16.33
N MET A 668 0.90 4.95 -15.81
CA MET A 668 0.74 6.23 -15.12
C MET A 668 0.60 7.41 -16.11
N GLY A 669 0.29 8.56 -15.55
CA GLY A 669 0.23 9.84 -16.27
C GLY A 669 -1.17 10.19 -16.74
N TYR A 670 -1.29 11.41 -17.26
CA TYR A 670 -2.59 11.99 -17.63
C TYR A 670 -3.30 11.24 -18.75
N GLN A 671 -2.53 10.58 -19.62
CA GLN A 671 -3.04 9.73 -20.71
C GLN A 671 -2.46 8.32 -20.64
N ARG A 672 -2.11 7.85 -19.43
CA ARG A 672 -1.47 6.54 -19.23
C ARG A 672 -0.21 6.36 -20.09
N GLY A 673 0.51 7.44 -20.30
CA GLY A 673 1.66 7.49 -21.21
C GLY A 673 2.95 7.98 -20.57
N ALA A 674 2.99 8.09 -19.24
CA ALA A 674 4.21 8.47 -18.54
C ALA A 674 5.25 7.34 -18.64
N ILE A 675 6.50 7.71 -18.96
CA ILE A 675 7.63 6.79 -19.10
C ILE A 675 8.73 7.08 -18.09
N HIS A 676 9.26 6.02 -17.50
CA HIS A 676 10.50 6.06 -16.74
C HIS A 676 11.69 6.01 -17.71
N VAL A 677 12.57 6.97 -17.59
CA VAL A 677 13.77 7.09 -18.40
C VAL A 677 14.99 6.90 -17.52
N GLU A 678 15.71 5.82 -17.74
CA GLU A 678 16.91 5.49 -16.98
C GLU A 678 18.02 6.53 -17.19
N LYS A 679 18.80 6.78 -16.15
CA LYS A 679 19.95 7.69 -16.18
C LYS A 679 20.87 7.42 -17.38
N GLY A 680 21.19 8.46 -18.15
CA GLY A 680 22.01 8.37 -19.36
C GLY A 680 21.24 7.95 -20.61
N THR A 681 19.93 7.65 -20.50
CA THR A 681 19.08 7.33 -21.65
C THR A 681 18.49 8.60 -22.23
N SER A 682 18.44 8.67 -23.57
CA SER A 682 17.79 9.73 -24.33
C SER A 682 16.58 9.21 -25.07
N VAL A 683 15.50 9.99 -25.11
CA VAL A 683 14.30 9.74 -25.91
C VAL A 683 14.11 10.87 -26.91
N THR A 684 13.74 10.55 -28.14
CA THR A 684 13.53 11.53 -29.19
C THR A 684 12.09 11.51 -29.66
N TYR A 685 11.49 12.68 -29.73
CA TYR A 685 10.13 12.91 -30.25
C TYR A 685 10.22 13.67 -31.57
N GLU A 686 9.22 13.53 -32.42
CA GLU A 686 9.05 14.27 -33.64
C GLU A 686 7.70 15.01 -33.65
N VAL A 687 7.72 16.29 -33.87
CA VAL A 687 6.54 17.14 -33.96
C VAL A 687 6.41 17.64 -35.38
N ASN A 688 5.29 17.32 -36.03
CA ASN A 688 4.97 17.71 -37.39
C ASN A 688 3.78 18.69 -37.37
N THR A 689 4.06 19.97 -37.25
CA THR A 689 3.08 21.07 -37.28
C THR A 689 3.75 22.37 -37.70
N THR A 690 2.97 23.32 -38.18
CA THR A 690 3.50 24.66 -38.49
C THR A 690 3.91 25.34 -37.19
N LEU A 691 5.17 25.69 -37.08
CA LEU A 691 5.77 26.33 -35.92
C LEU A 691 6.10 27.80 -36.20
N PRO A 692 5.99 28.68 -35.19
CA PRO A 692 6.50 30.06 -35.27
C PRO A 692 8.04 30.06 -35.20
N ASP A 693 8.67 31.23 -35.20
CA ASP A 693 10.12 31.36 -35.09
C ASP A 693 10.68 30.87 -33.74
N SER A 694 9.88 30.95 -32.71
CA SER A 694 10.24 30.51 -31.35
C SER A 694 9.04 29.85 -30.68
N VAL A 695 9.31 28.80 -29.88
CA VAL A 695 8.33 28.08 -29.11
C VAL A 695 8.77 27.93 -27.63
N ASP A 696 7.79 27.85 -26.77
CA ASP A 696 7.99 27.35 -25.38
C ASP A 696 7.66 25.87 -25.32
N ILE A 697 8.60 25.07 -24.82
CA ILE A 697 8.39 23.65 -24.57
C ILE A 697 8.18 23.45 -23.08
N ILE A 698 7.00 22.98 -22.73
CA ILE A 698 6.63 22.60 -21.34
C ILE A 698 6.76 21.11 -21.21
N VAL A 699 7.65 20.66 -20.34
CA VAL A 699 7.77 19.25 -19.93
C VAL A 699 7.04 19.06 -18.63
N ALA A 700 6.03 18.18 -18.64
CA ALA A 700 5.33 17.70 -17.45
C ALA A 700 5.97 16.39 -16.99
N LEU A 701 6.43 16.36 -15.76
CA LEU A 701 7.14 15.22 -15.16
C LEU A 701 6.43 14.79 -13.88
N ALA A 702 6.55 13.51 -13.51
CA ALA A 702 6.15 13.09 -12.18
C ALA A 702 7.01 13.82 -11.13
N PRO A 703 6.42 14.31 -10.03
CA PRO A 703 7.13 15.13 -9.04
C PRO A 703 7.98 14.28 -8.09
N ASN A 704 8.84 13.43 -8.64
CA ASN A 704 9.76 12.59 -7.89
C ASN A 704 10.76 13.42 -7.09
N HIS A 705 11.31 12.82 -6.05
CA HIS A 705 12.48 13.35 -5.34
C HIS A 705 13.77 12.74 -5.90
N PRO A 706 14.94 13.39 -5.70
CA PRO A 706 16.21 12.84 -6.08
C PRO A 706 16.47 11.44 -5.50
N VAL A 707 16.87 10.51 -6.35
CA VAL A 707 17.27 9.15 -5.93
C VAL A 707 18.68 9.17 -5.37
N GLU A 708 19.54 10.00 -5.95
CA GLU A 708 20.93 10.21 -5.51
C GLU A 708 21.24 11.71 -5.46
N GLY A 709 21.92 12.14 -4.41
CA GLY A 709 22.31 13.55 -4.25
C GLY A 709 21.13 14.48 -3.95
N LYS A 710 21.13 15.69 -4.54
CA LYS A 710 20.15 16.75 -4.26
C LYS A 710 19.43 17.28 -5.50
N GLN A 711 19.75 16.76 -6.68
CA GLN A 711 19.21 17.26 -7.96
C GLN A 711 18.48 16.16 -8.70
N LEU A 712 17.50 16.56 -9.49
CA LEU A 712 16.76 15.67 -10.39
C LEU A 712 16.64 16.33 -11.75
N ARG A 713 17.56 15.97 -12.68
CA ARG A 713 17.81 16.71 -13.89
C ARG A 713 17.55 15.90 -15.15
N TYR A 714 17.16 16.63 -16.17
CA TYR A 714 17.19 16.16 -17.56
C TYR A 714 17.86 17.24 -18.45
N ALA A 715 18.31 16.83 -19.61
CA ALA A 715 18.75 17.76 -20.67
C ALA A 715 17.75 17.71 -21.82
N ILE A 716 17.46 18.86 -22.42
CA ILE A 716 16.55 19.01 -23.55
C ILE A 716 17.26 19.68 -24.70
N SER A 717 17.16 19.13 -25.91
CA SER A 717 17.74 19.64 -27.14
C SER A 717 16.71 19.60 -28.26
N VAL A 718 16.67 20.68 -29.07
CA VAL A 718 15.78 20.80 -30.21
C VAL A 718 16.63 20.92 -31.48
N ASN A 719 16.33 20.08 -32.49
CA ASN A 719 17.01 20.05 -33.78
C ASN A 719 18.56 19.99 -33.72
N GLY A 720 19.10 19.38 -32.65
CA GLY A 720 20.54 19.22 -32.45
C GLY A 720 21.26 20.41 -31.87
N GLU A 721 20.55 21.41 -31.32
CA GLU A 721 21.15 22.51 -30.56
C GLU A 721 21.85 21.99 -29.29
N GLU A 722 22.72 22.82 -28.70
CA GLU A 722 23.32 22.49 -27.38
C GLU A 722 22.24 22.23 -26.35
N PRO A 723 22.30 21.11 -25.63
CA PRO A 723 21.29 20.72 -24.65
C PRO A 723 21.20 21.73 -23.51
N GLN A 724 19.97 22.11 -23.16
CA GLN A 724 19.67 22.89 -21.95
C GLN A 724 19.46 21.92 -20.80
N VAL A 725 20.20 22.09 -19.71
CA VAL A 725 20.06 21.27 -18.47
C VAL A 725 19.00 21.88 -17.58
N VAL A 726 18.04 21.08 -17.16
CA VAL A 726 16.88 21.51 -16.35
C VAL A 726 16.84 20.67 -15.09
N ASP A 727 16.90 21.33 -13.92
CA ASP A 727 16.62 20.72 -12.61
C ASP A 727 15.14 20.95 -12.27
N TYR A 728 14.40 19.86 -12.00
CA TYR A 728 12.99 19.95 -11.67
C TYR A 728 12.68 19.49 -10.24
N HIS A 729 13.71 19.20 -9.44
CA HIS A 729 13.51 18.92 -8.02
C HIS A 729 12.81 20.11 -7.34
N THR A 730 11.87 19.77 -6.45
CA THR A 730 11.19 20.74 -5.59
C THR A 730 11.49 20.48 -4.15
N GLU A 731 11.75 21.55 -3.40
CA GLU A 731 11.93 21.46 -1.96
C GLU A 731 10.67 20.97 -1.27
N GLY A 732 10.79 19.95 -0.45
CA GLY A 732 9.67 19.36 0.29
C GLY A 732 8.92 20.39 1.13
N ARG A 733 7.59 20.39 1.06
CA ARG A 733 6.65 21.31 1.72
C ARG A 733 6.66 22.77 1.20
N SER A 734 7.40 23.07 0.12
CA SER A 734 7.27 24.33 -0.59
C SER A 734 5.89 24.48 -1.23
N GLU A 735 5.48 25.69 -1.60
CA GLU A 735 4.22 25.89 -2.32
C GLU A 735 4.23 25.16 -3.68
N GLU A 736 5.36 25.15 -4.37
CA GLU A 736 5.52 24.40 -5.62
C GLU A 736 5.30 22.90 -5.41
N TRP A 737 5.93 22.30 -4.39
CA TRP A 737 5.70 20.89 -4.05
C TRP A 737 4.23 20.60 -3.74
N LYS A 738 3.54 21.46 -2.96
CA LYS A 738 2.11 21.30 -2.68
C LYS A 738 1.27 21.27 -3.94
N MET A 739 1.55 22.16 -4.90
CA MET A 739 0.83 22.18 -6.18
C MET A 739 1.13 20.95 -7.04
N ASN A 740 2.39 20.51 -7.04
CA ASN A 740 2.83 19.34 -7.80
C ASN A 740 2.15 18.05 -7.31
N VAL A 741 2.08 17.81 -6.00
CA VAL A 741 1.45 16.59 -5.46
C VAL A 741 -0.08 16.60 -5.60
N LEU A 742 -0.71 17.79 -5.65
CA LEU A 742 -2.16 17.88 -5.90
C LEU A 742 -2.54 17.56 -7.36
N SER A 743 -1.60 17.64 -8.30
CA SER A 743 -1.79 17.36 -9.72
C SER A 743 -0.93 16.20 -10.24
N ASN A 744 -0.07 15.62 -9.40
CA ASN A 744 0.93 14.61 -9.77
C ASN A 744 1.82 15.01 -10.96
N GLN A 745 2.04 16.30 -11.16
CA GLN A 745 2.90 16.83 -12.21
C GLN A 745 3.74 18.01 -11.70
N ALA A 746 5.03 17.98 -12.05
CA ALA A 746 5.94 19.13 -11.99
C ALA A 746 6.15 19.65 -13.42
N PHE A 747 6.16 20.96 -13.59
CA PHE A 747 6.30 21.58 -14.90
C PHE A 747 7.62 22.34 -15.02
N ARG A 748 8.30 22.19 -16.16
CA ARG A 748 9.46 23.02 -16.53
C ARG A 748 9.31 23.51 -17.96
N THR A 749 9.59 24.78 -18.17
CA THR A 749 9.47 25.43 -19.47
C THR A 749 10.85 25.84 -19.99
N THR A 750 11.14 25.51 -21.22
CA THR A 750 12.34 25.94 -21.95
C THR A 750 11.95 26.66 -23.24
N GLN A 751 12.76 27.62 -23.68
CA GLN A 751 12.52 28.39 -24.88
C GLN A 751 13.48 27.98 -25.99
N HIS A 752 12.95 27.79 -27.20
CA HIS A 752 13.71 27.30 -28.35
C HIS A 752 13.39 28.09 -29.59
N LYS A 753 14.43 28.36 -30.41
CA LYS A 753 14.29 28.95 -31.74
C LYS A 753 14.11 27.82 -32.75
N VAL A 754 13.04 27.87 -33.52
CA VAL A 754 12.68 26.82 -34.50
C VAL A 754 12.58 27.32 -35.91
N SER A 755 12.84 28.62 -36.15
CA SER A 755 12.98 29.27 -37.43
C SER A 755 11.82 29.01 -38.41
N GLY A 756 10.58 29.03 -37.91
CA GLY A 756 9.37 28.84 -38.73
C GLY A 756 9.27 27.49 -39.42
N SER A 757 9.83 26.44 -38.86
CA SER A 757 9.85 25.09 -39.42
C SER A 757 8.47 24.41 -39.36
N ASN A 758 8.22 23.46 -40.25
CA ASN A 758 7.03 22.56 -40.19
C ASN A 758 7.27 21.28 -39.41
N SER A 759 8.47 21.09 -38.88
CA SER A 759 8.80 19.94 -38.02
C SER A 759 9.90 20.31 -37.04
N LEU A 760 9.90 19.62 -35.91
CA LEU A 760 10.97 19.72 -34.94
C LEU A 760 11.29 18.34 -34.36
N LYS A 761 12.56 18.04 -34.11
CA LYS A 761 13.01 16.90 -33.32
C LYS A 761 13.40 17.37 -31.92
N LEU A 762 12.76 16.79 -30.93
CA LEU A 762 13.00 17.09 -29.55
C LEU A 762 13.64 15.85 -28.86
N THR A 763 14.82 16.03 -28.28
CA THR A 763 15.52 14.96 -27.54
C THR A 763 15.60 15.34 -26.08
N ILE A 764 15.15 14.41 -25.20
CA ILE A 764 15.27 14.54 -23.74
C ILE A 764 16.18 13.43 -23.24
N THR A 765 17.20 13.79 -22.47
CA THR A 765 18.16 12.87 -21.85
C THR A 765 18.01 12.93 -20.34
N ALA A 766 17.76 11.80 -19.68
CA ALA A 766 17.77 11.71 -18.22
C ALA A 766 19.22 11.81 -17.69
N LEU A 767 19.51 12.84 -16.92
CA LEU A 767 20.83 13.04 -16.32
C LEU A 767 20.95 12.40 -14.95
N ASP A 768 19.82 12.24 -14.28
CA ASP A 768 19.73 11.60 -12.95
C ASP A 768 18.73 10.44 -12.99
N GLU A 769 18.81 9.55 -12.01
CA GLU A 769 17.84 8.46 -11.82
C GLU A 769 16.52 9.01 -11.26
N GLY A 770 15.40 8.45 -11.70
CA GLY A 770 14.06 8.84 -11.25
C GLY A 770 13.35 9.82 -12.17
N VAL A 771 13.89 10.12 -13.37
CA VAL A 771 13.22 10.96 -14.36
C VAL A 771 12.02 10.21 -14.96
N VAL A 772 10.83 10.80 -14.82
CA VAL A 772 9.57 10.29 -15.38
C VAL A 772 8.88 11.36 -16.18
N ILE A 773 8.83 11.17 -17.51
CA ILE A 773 8.21 12.12 -18.44
C ILE A 773 6.75 11.72 -18.65
N ASP A 774 5.82 12.60 -18.32
CA ASP A 774 4.37 12.39 -18.52
C ASP A 774 3.92 12.99 -19.86
N GLN A 775 4.09 14.30 -20.04
CA GLN A 775 3.63 15.01 -21.25
C GLN A 775 4.62 16.08 -21.69
N LEU A 776 4.53 16.39 -22.98
CA LEU A 776 5.25 17.49 -23.62
C LEU A 776 4.22 18.41 -24.30
N LYS A 777 4.27 19.72 -24.05
CA LYS A 777 3.39 20.70 -24.67
C LYS A 777 4.24 21.71 -25.40
N ILE A 778 3.97 21.87 -26.67
CA ILE A 778 4.62 22.91 -27.53
C ILE A 778 3.67 24.10 -27.60
N MET A 779 4.09 25.23 -27.08
CA MET A 779 3.28 26.44 -26.99
C MET A 779 3.81 27.51 -27.93
N ASN A 780 2.88 28.30 -28.44
CA ASN A 780 3.26 29.59 -29.08
C ASN A 780 3.75 30.55 -27.98
N LYS A 781 4.91 31.16 -28.23
CA LYS A 781 5.53 32.11 -27.29
C LYS A 781 4.65 33.34 -27.04
#